data_c000dde5ad2f132763b14a72ed969b1f
#
_entry.id   c000dde5ad2f132763b14a72ed969b1f
#
_cell.length_a   1.000
_cell.length_b   1.000
_cell.length_c   1.000
_cell.angle_alpha   90.00
_cell.angle_beta   90.00
_cell.angle_gamma   90.00
#
_symmetry.space_group_name_H-M   'P 1'
#
loop_
_entity.id
_entity.type
_entity.pdbx_description
1 polymer ?
#
loop_
_entity_poly.entity_id
_entity_poly.type
_entity_poly.pdbx_seq_one_letter_code
_entity_poly.pdbx_strand_id
1 'polypeptide(L)'
;MVDHEAGGADKAGGANKAEEARELERALRRAVRGEVSFDAASRALMTMDASNYRRVPAGVVAPYDADDVAAALAVCRERAVPVVARGGGTSIAGQATGVGVVLDFTRHMRSIVSLDPDARTAVVQPGVILDDLRAAVGAYGLTFGPDPSTHSRCTLGGMIGNNSCGSHSVAWGTTADNVRELDVVTYGGERLRAGRGLDGLPPRLREGLRALVDANLAPLRTGFPELPRRISGYALDALLPEKGADVARALTGSEGTLGVLTEATVRLVDAPAARALAVLGYPDESAAAEAAHTLLPHGPLTVEGMAADLVAGATGLPKGGAWLFVEVGGETPDEARARAEALARAAADATTDHTVVADPAGQRALWRIREDASGTATRLRPTRKTQSGRADGSEAWPGWEDCAVPPARLGAYLRDFRALMTEHGLRGTPYGHFGDGCIHVRIDFDLLTDAGIRVFRGFSTDLADLVVAHGGSLSGEHGDGLARAELLPKMYGDDMVRLFSRFKDLWDPAGGLNPGALARPQRMEENLRFAVLPSRPVDVEFGYPHDNGDFSAAVRRCVGVAKCRNESVSGASVMCPSYRATGEEQHSTRGRARLLHEMLAGEVVRDGWRSEEVRGALDLCLSCKGCRSDCPVGVDMATYKAEFLHHHYEGRMRPAAHYSMGWLPLWLRAGAALRAAPVLNALSGVAPLAALAKRAGGIAPERDIPELAPEPFTRWWRERVRGAARRGAVDGPGGVSGGGGPSAVGGPGGGAGGTRPSAAGAVGPRAGEAALAAARPGGRAQAPTVVLWPDTFTNYLSPSVGRSAVAVLEAAGLRVVVPPKPVCCGLTWVSTGQLDRARSVMRRTLDVMAPALDAGLPVVGLEPSCTAALRTDLPELLGPADPQAARAARLADAVTTFAQALEDHAPDWQPPKADDRPVVGQTHCHQHAVLGDAAERRLRARAGLTGELSGGCCGLAGNFGFEQGHYDVSVACAEEQLLPSVRAADPAAEVLADGFSCRTQLEQLAGRRARHLAEVLAERLP
;
A
#
# COMPACT_ATOMS: atom_id res chain seq x y z
N MET A 1 47.38 -4.64 27.35
CA MET A 1 48.03 -3.58 26.54
C MET A 1 48.10 -4.03 25.06
N VAL A 2 46.97 -4.54 24.51
CA VAL A 2 46.86 -5.03 23.11
C VAL A 2 45.57 -4.52 22.42
N ASP A 3 44.68 -3.78 23.12
CA ASP A 3 43.38 -3.36 22.54
C ASP A 3 43.32 -1.90 22.02
N HIS A 4 44.48 -1.20 21.91
CA HIS A 4 44.49 0.21 21.45
C HIS A 4 44.93 0.44 20.00
N GLU A 5 45.47 -0.57 19.30
CA GLU A 5 45.99 -0.37 17.93
C GLU A 5 44.95 -0.78 16.85
N ALA A 6 44.02 -1.70 17.12
CA ALA A 6 42.99 -2.08 16.15
C ALA A 6 41.96 -0.96 15.89
N GLY A 7 41.65 -0.14 16.90
CA GLY A 7 40.68 0.98 16.77
C GLY A 7 41.19 2.20 15.98
N GLY A 8 42.53 2.30 15.73
CA GLY A 8 43.12 3.41 14.99
C GLY A 8 43.09 3.22 13.46
N ALA A 9 43.32 2.00 13.00
CA ALA A 9 43.34 1.67 11.57
C ALA A 9 41.92 1.75 10.94
N ASP A 10 40.92 1.34 11.69
CA ASP A 10 39.48 1.38 11.24
C ASP A 10 38.96 2.82 11.15
N LYS A 11 39.35 3.70 12.07
CA LYS A 11 39.02 5.14 12.03
C LYS A 11 39.71 5.90 10.90
N ALA A 12 40.96 5.56 10.58
CA ALA A 12 41.70 6.17 9.48
C ALA A 12 41.17 5.72 8.11
N GLY A 13 40.79 4.44 7.95
CA GLY A 13 40.15 3.92 6.75
C GLY A 13 38.76 4.51 6.52
N GLY A 14 37.99 4.75 7.58
CA GLY A 14 36.69 5.41 7.52
C GLY A 14 36.75 6.89 7.14
N ALA A 15 37.75 7.61 7.64
CA ALA A 15 37.99 9.02 7.30
C ALA A 15 38.38 9.21 5.82
N ASN A 16 39.23 8.33 5.28
CA ASN A 16 39.64 8.36 3.87
C ASN A 16 38.46 8.11 2.92
N LYS A 17 37.63 7.08 3.20
CA LYS A 17 36.40 6.79 2.44
C LYS A 17 35.41 7.96 2.45
N ALA A 18 35.26 8.64 3.60
CA ALA A 18 34.40 9.82 3.70
C ALA A 18 34.90 11.00 2.86
N GLU A 19 36.23 11.21 2.78
CA GLU A 19 36.79 12.27 1.94
C GLU A 19 36.69 11.92 0.46
N GLU A 20 36.95 10.69 0.06
CA GLU A 20 36.75 10.19 -1.31
C GLU A 20 35.29 10.39 -1.77
N ALA A 21 34.34 10.10 -0.90
CA ALA A 21 32.88 10.31 -1.21
C ALA A 21 32.56 11.81 -1.39
N ARG A 22 33.15 12.71 -0.56
CA ARG A 22 32.96 14.17 -0.71
C ARG A 22 33.62 14.72 -1.97
N GLU A 23 34.76 14.17 -2.37
CA GLU A 23 35.41 14.55 -3.62
C GLU A 23 34.64 14.10 -4.84
N LEU A 24 34.09 12.88 -4.80
CA LEU A 24 33.16 12.37 -5.83
C LEU A 24 31.92 13.24 -5.95
N GLU A 25 31.30 13.57 -4.83
CA GLU A 25 30.11 14.45 -4.79
C GLU A 25 30.42 15.81 -5.41
N ARG A 26 31.54 16.45 -5.01
CA ARG A 26 31.97 17.76 -5.53
C ARG A 26 32.23 17.71 -7.04
N ALA A 27 32.80 16.61 -7.54
CA ALA A 27 33.08 16.42 -8.96
C ALA A 27 31.77 16.24 -9.77
N LEU A 28 30.86 15.40 -9.30
CA LEU A 28 29.54 15.21 -9.92
C LEU A 28 28.73 16.50 -9.94
N ARG A 29 28.66 17.25 -8.83
CA ARG A 29 27.95 18.54 -8.76
C ARG A 29 28.48 19.60 -9.72
N ARG A 30 29.77 19.49 -10.14
CA ARG A 30 30.35 20.39 -11.14
C ARG A 30 30.08 19.95 -12.57
N ALA A 31 29.94 18.65 -12.80
CA ALA A 31 29.85 18.07 -14.13
C ALA A 31 28.41 17.89 -14.61
N VAL A 32 27.46 17.69 -13.70
CA VAL A 32 26.06 17.35 -13.98
C VAL A 32 25.17 18.55 -13.61
N ARG A 33 24.21 18.87 -14.46
CA ARG A 33 23.18 19.89 -14.19
C ARG A 33 22.04 19.36 -13.32
N GLY A 34 21.79 18.05 -13.39
CA GLY A 34 20.80 17.35 -12.61
C GLY A 34 21.13 17.29 -11.12
N GLU A 35 20.27 16.63 -10.38
CA GLU A 35 20.38 16.54 -8.93
C GLU A 35 21.47 15.54 -8.53
N VAL A 36 22.31 15.91 -7.54
CA VAL A 36 23.35 15.07 -6.96
C VAL A 36 23.18 15.03 -5.46
N SER A 37 22.95 13.84 -4.89
CA SER A 37 22.64 13.64 -3.47
C SER A 37 23.49 12.53 -2.86
N PHE A 38 24.21 12.85 -1.77
CA PHE A 38 25.06 11.94 -1.02
C PHE A 38 24.65 11.82 0.45
N ASP A 39 23.55 12.49 0.83
CA ASP A 39 23.00 12.42 2.17
C ASP A 39 22.47 11.03 2.54
N ALA A 40 22.28 10.80 3.84
CA ALA A 40 21.88 9.51 4.36
C ALA A 40 20.47 9.10 3.88
N ALA A 41 19.52 10.03 3.77
CA ALA A 41 18.15 9.73 3.34
C ALA A 41 18.13 9.28 1.87
N SER A 42 18.78 10.03 0.97
CA SER A 42 18.83 9.71 -0.46
C SER A 42 19.50 8.34 -0.71
N ARG A 43 20.59 8.06 -0.01
CA ARG A 43 21.29 6.76 -0.10
C ARG A 43 20.42 5.63 0.46
N ALA A 44 19.79 5.82 1.60
CA ALA A 44 18.90 4.84 2.24
C ALA A 44 17.72 4.44 1.34
N LEU A 45 17.14 5.39 0.60
CA LEU A 45 16.06 5.14 -0.34
C LEU A 45 16.46 4.24 -1.52
N MET A 46 17.76 4.17 -1.85
CA MET A 46 18.29 3.42 -2.99
C MET A 46 18.97 2.10 -2.62
N THR A 47 19.06 1.75 -1.33
CA THR A 47 19.71 0.51 -0.86
C THR A 47 19.04 -0.76 -1.35
N MET A 48 17.72 -0.73 -1.61
CA MET A 48 16.90 -1.89 -1.97
C MET A 48 16.03 -1.61 -3.20
N ASP A 49 15.73 -2.64 -3.96
CA ASP A 49 14.62 -2.70 -4.92
C ASP A 49 13.46 -3.54 -4.35
N ALA A 50 12.79 -4.38 -5.13
CA ALA A 50 11.76 -5.30 -4.64
C ALA A 50 12.28 -6.72 -4.36
N SER A 51 13.61 -6.91 -4.39
CA SER A 51 14.29 -8.18 -4.15
C SER A 51 14.64 -8.41 -2.67
N ASN A 52 15.31 -9.51 -2.41
CA ASN A 52 15.89 -9.84 -1.09
C ASN A 52 17.24 -9.16 -0.83
N TYR A 53 17.75 -8.33 -1.75
CA TYR A 53 19.08 -7.77 -1.70
C TYR A 53 19.12 -6.33 -1.21
N ARG A 54 20.22 -5.99 -0.52
CA ARG A 54 20.53 -4.65 -0.03
C ARG A 54 21.99 -4.31 -0.35
N ARG A 55 22.19 -3.24 -1.09
CA ARG A 55 23.53 -2.71 -1.41
C ARG A 55 23.52 -1.19 -1.21
N VAL A 56 24.42 -0.68 -0.38
CA VAL A 56 24.46 0.74 -0.01
C VAL A 56 25.17 1.53 -1.10
N PRO A 57 24.51 2.46 -1.81
CA PRO A 57 25.16 3.28 -2.84
C PRO A 57 26.07 4.33 -2.23
N ALA A 58 27.11 4.73 -2.98
CA ALA A 58 27.96 5.87 -2.64
C ALA A 58 27.18 7.19 -2.71
N GLY A 59 26.36 7.36 -3.76
CA GLY A 59 25.53 8.53 -3.98
C GLY A 59 24.48 8.27 -5.06
N VAL A 60 23.61 9.27 -5.28
CA VAL A 60 22.52 9.25 -6.25
C VAL A 60 22.63 10.46 -7.16
N VAL A 61 22.47 10.26 -8.47
CA VAL A 61 22.37 11.32 -9.48
C VAL A 61 21.07 11.17 -10.25
N ALA A 62 20.28 12.23 -10.36
CA ALA A 62 19.12 12.30 -11.22
C ALA A 62 19.45 13.19 -12.45
N PRO A 63 19.82 12.60 -13.60
CA PRO A 63 20.23 13.35 -14.79
C PRO A 63 19.03 14.01 -15.47
N TYR A 64 19.26 15.21 -16.03
CA TYR A 64 18.25 15.89 -16.87
C TYR A 64 18.19 15.33 -18.30
N ASP A 65 19.32 14.91 -18.84
CA ASP A 65 19.42 14.42 -20.21
C ASP A 65 20.64 13.50 -20.43
N ALA A 66 20.87 13.10 -21.69
CA ALA A 66 21.97 12.24 -22.09
C ALA A 66 23.37 12.86 -21.87
N ASP A 67 23.47 14.20 -21.85
CA ASP A 67 24.73 14.89 -21.58
C ASP A 67 25.10 14.75 -20.11
N ASP A 68 24.14 14.88 -19.21
CA ASP A 68 24.34 14.64 -17.80
C ASP A 68 24.72 13.18 -17.49
N VAL A 69 24.09 12.21 -18.21
CA VAL A 69 24.45 10.79 -18.10
C VAL A 69 25.92 10.58 -18.49
N ALA A 70 26.34 11.12 -19.63
CA ALA A 70 27.73 10.98 -20.11
C ALA A 70 28.73 11.67 -19.16
N ALA A 71 28.40 12.84 -18.64
CA ALA A 71 29.21 13.57 -17.67
C ALA A 71 29.38 12.80 -16.35
N ALA A 72 28.27 12.22 -15.82
CA ALA A 72 28.32 11.40 -14.63
C ALA A 72 29.18 10.14 -14.82
N LEU A 73 29.02 9.46 -15.96
CA LEU A 73 29.84 8.28 -16.30
C LEU A 73 31.34 8.65 -16.42
N ALA A 74 31.66 9.80 -17.02
CA ALA A 74 33.05 10.26 -17.12
C ALA A 74 33.71 10.47 -15.74
N VAL A 75 32.99 11.15 -14.83
CA VAL A 75 33.46 11.38 -13.45
C VAL A 75 33.63 10.04 -12.71
N CYS A 76 32.66 9.12 -12.85
CA CYS A 76 32.74 7.81 -12.19
C CYS A 76 33.89 6.95 -12.75
N ARG A 77 34.09 6.96 -14.08
CA ARG A 77 35.19 6.24 -14.76
C ARG A 77 36.56 6.72 -14.31
N GLU A 78 36.77 8.03 -14.25
CA GLU A 78 38.06 8.63 -13.78
C GLU A 78 38.43 8.18 -12.37
N ARG A 79 37.45 7.83 -11.54
CA ARG A 79 37.60 7.41 -10.14
C ARG A 79 37.38 5.92 -9.91
N ALA A 80 37.22 5.14 -10.97
CA ALA A 80 36.86 3.72 -10.92
C ALA A 80 35.66 3.40 -10.03
N VAL A 81 34.64 4.29 -10.02
CA VAL A 81 33.41 4.13 -9.24
C VAL A 81 32.37 3.43 -10.11
N PRO A 82 31.76 2.32 -9.65
CA PRO A 82 30.69 1.66 -10.38
C PRO A 82 29.43 2.52 -10.52
N VAL A 83 28.65 2.24 -11.56
CA VAL A 83 27.39 2.93 -11.82
C VAL A 83 26.27 1.91 -12.00
N VAL A 84 25.11 2.21 -11.46
CA VAL A 84 23.87 1.42 -11.63
C VAL A 84 22.76 2.33 -12.15
N ALA A 85 22.22 2.02 -13.34
CA ALA A 85 21.04 2.68 -13.86
C ALA A 85 19.79 2.16 -13.15
N ARG A 86 18.87 3.06 -12.75
CA ARG A 86 17.68 2.70 -11.98
C ARG A 86 16.44 3.44 -12.47
N GLY A 87 15.39 2.66 -12.77
CA GLY A 87 14.04 3.15 -13.01
C GLY A 87 13.17 3.05 -11.76
N GLY A 88 11.96 2.51 -11.84
CA GLY A 88 10.98 2.41 -10.75
C GLY A 88 11.41 1.62 -9.52
N GLY A 89 12.53 0.90 -9.59
CA GLY A 89 13.04 0.08 -8.49
C GLY A 89 12.06 -1.04 -8.07
N THR A 90 11.40 -1.63 -9.06
CA THR A 90 10.44 -2.74 -8.90
C THR A 90 11.05 -4.10 -9.22
N SER A 91 12.31 -4.16 -9.57
CA SER A 91 13.05 -5.38 -9.86
C SER A 91 13.07 -6.33 -8.65
N ILE A 92 12.93 -7.63 -8.90
CA ILE A 92 12.82 -8.67 -7.88
C ILE A 92 14.09 -9.51 -7.76
N ALA A 93 15.06 -9.33 -8.68
CA ALA A 93 16.31 -10.09 -8.69
C ALA A 93 17.53 -9.29 -8.21
N GLY A 94 17.37 -8.02 -7.78
CA GLY A 94 18.45 -7.22 -7.16
C GLY A 94 19.27 -6.37 -8.11
N GLN A 95 19.06 -6.45 -9.42
CA GLN A 95 19.83 -5.73 -10.43
C GLN A 95 19.67 -4.20 -10.40
N ALA A 96 18.66 -3.67 -9.71
CA ALA A 96 18.49 -2.23 -9.52
C ALA A 96 19.11 -1.69 -8.23
N THR A 97 20.02 -2.45 -7.59
CA THR A 97 20.80 -2.05 -6.40
C THR A 97 22.29 -1.99 -6.72
N GLY A 98 23.06 -1.14 -6.06
CA GLY A 98 24.48 -1.04 -6.32
C GLY A 98 25.28 -0.31 -5.25
N VAL A 99 26.59 -0.54 -5.22
CA VAL A 99 27.52 0.06 -4.24
C VAL A 99 28.13 1.38 -4.71
N GLY A 100 28.02 1.69 -6.02
CA GLY A 100 28.56 2.91 -6.63
C GLY A 100 27.54 4.04 -6.70
N VAL A 101 27.55 4.80 -7.78
CA VAL A 101 26.58 5.86 -8.06
C VAL A 101 25.33 5.27 -8.71
N VAL A 102 24.17 5.56 -8.15
CA VAL A 102 22.87 5.23 -8.76
C VAL A 102 22.43 6.38 -9.65
N LEU A 103 22.14 6.11 -10.92
CA LEU A 103 21.48 7.04 -11.84
C LEU A 103 19.97 6.82 -11.77
N ASP A 104 19.25 7.76 -11.14
CA ASP A 104 17.78 7.70 -11.00
C ASP A 104 17.11 8.42 -12.16
N PHE A 105 16.48 7.65 -13.05
CA PHE A 105 15.78 8.17 -14.23
C PHE A 105 14.32 8.56 -13.96
N THR A 106 13.80 8.37 -12.75
CA THR A 106 12.38 8.60 -12.45
C THR A 106 12.03 10.09 -12.25
N ARG A 107 13.01 10.99 -12.15
CA ARG A 107 12.76 12.40 -11.83
C ARG A 107 12.63 13.29 -13.06
N HIS A 108 13.56 13.24 -13.99
CA HIS A 108 13.65 14.21 -15.10
C HIS A 108 13.52 13.57 -16.49
N MET A 109 14.21 12.47 -16.75
CA MET A 109 14.22 11.80 -18.05
C MET A 109 12.98 10.91 -18.25
N ARG A 110 11.78 11.51 -18.27
CA ARG A 110 10.48 10.81 -18.33
C ARG A 110 9.54 11.34 -19.43
N SER A 111 10.10 11.89 -20.49
CA SER A 111 9.32 12.44 -21.60
C SER A 111 9.08 11.41 -22.70
N ILE A 112 7.89 11.42 -23.28
CA ILE A 112 7.58 10.83 -24.58
C ILE A 112 8.06 11.86 -25.62
N VAL A 113 9.18 11.56 -26.30
CA VAL A 113 9.86 12.50 -27.18
C VAL A 113 9.08 12.71 -28.47
N SER A 114 8.59 11.60 -29.05
CA SER A 114 7.73 11.64 -30.25
C SER A 114 6.80 10.43 -30.32
N LEU A 115 5.66 10.62 -30.99
CA LEU A 115 4.70 9.58 -31.35
C LEU A 115 4.48 9.59 -32.85
N ASP A 116 4.52 8.43 -33.49
CA ASP A 116 4.15 8.21 -34.87
C ASP A 116 3.11 7.07 -34.96
N PRO A 117 1.80 7.41 -34.90
CA PRO A 117 0.74 6.42 -34.97
C PRO A 117 0.71 5.61 -36.28
N ASP A 118 1.10 6.22 -37.40
CA ASP A 118 1.11 5.56 -38.70
C ASP A 118 2.23 4.52 -38.83
N ALA A 119 3.43 4.86 -38.34
CA ALA A 119 4.54 3.92 -38.18
C ALA A 119 4.39 2.98 -36.99
N ARG A 120 3.41 3.23 -36.10
CA ARG A 120 3.18 2.50 -34.86
C ARG A 120 4.43 2.47 -33.98
N THR A 121 5.03 3.64 -33.77
CA THR A 121 6.23 3.79 -32.94
C THR A 121 6.13 4.98 -31.99
N ALA A 122 6.88 4.88 -30.90
CA ALA A 122 7.11 5.98 -29.97
C ALA A 122 8.59 6.05 -29.62
N VAL A 123 9.12 7.28 -29.50
CA VAL A 123 10.45 7.53 -28.90
C VAL A 123 10.25 7.97 -27.48
N VAL A 124 10.85 7.26 -26.54
CA VAL A 124 10.63 7.45 -25.09
C VAL A 124 11.95 7.55 -24.34
N GLN A 125 11.98 8.38 -23.29
CA GLN A 125 13.06 8.42 -22.32
C GLN A 125 12.92 7.29 -21.30
N PRO A 126 14.01 6.85 -20.64
CA PRO A 126 14.01 5.67 -19.77
C PRO A 126 13.11 5.76 -18.54
N GLY A 127 12.80 6.97 -18.06
CA GLY A 127 11.94 7.21 -16.91
C GLY A 127 10.44 7.23 -17.19
N VAL A 128 10.00 7.13 -18.45
CA VAL A 128 8.58 7.08 -18.83
C VAL A 128 7.90 5.89 -18.16
N ILE A 129 6.80 6.14 -17.45
CA ILE A 129 5.97 5.08 -16.85
C ILE A 129 5.14 4.43 -17.96
N LEU A 130 4.98 3.11 -17.90
CA LEU A 130 4.27 2.37 -18.95
C LEU A 130 2.83 2.87 -19.14
N ASP A 131 2.09 3.12 -18.07
CA ASP A 131 0.71 3.60 -18.18
C ASP A 131 0.61 5.00 -18.78
N ASP A 132 1.61 5.86 -18.58
CA ASP A 132 1.66 7.19 -19.21
C ASP A 132 1.80 7.06 -20.74
N LEU A 133 2.65 6.12 -21.22
CA LEU A 133 2.74 5.82 -22.64
C LEU A 133 1.42 5.26 -23.17
N ARG A 134 0.81 4.31 -22.48
CA ARG A 134 -0.47 3.70 -22.88
C ARG A 134 -1.59 4.73 -22.96
N ALA A 135 -1.66 5.64 -21.98
CA ALA A 135 -2.63 6.74 -21.97
C ALA A 135 -2.42 7.68 -23.17
N ALA A 136 -1.16 8.03 -23.48
CA ALA A 136 -0.84 8.92 -24.60
C ALA A 136 -1.20 8.32 -25.96
N VAL A 137 -0.99 7.00 -26.17
CA VAL A 137 -1.25 6.34 -27.46
C VAL A 137 -2.68 5.80 -27.58
N GLY A 138 -3.43 5.71 -26.47
CA GLY A 138 -4.79 5.19 -26.42
C GLY A 138 -5.78 5.94 -27.31
N ALA A 139 -5.59 7.27 -27.51
CA ALA A 139 -6.39 8.09 -28.42
C ALA A 139 -6.31 7.65 -29.89
N TYR A 140 -5.26 6.88 -30.24
CA TYR A 140 -5.02 6.34 -31.59
C TYR A 140 -5.45 4.86 -31.71
N GLY A 141 -6.08 4.28 -30.69
CA GLY A 141 -6.41 2.84 -30.65
C GLY A 141 -5.18 1.95 -30.50
N LEU A 142 -4.06 2.50 -30.01
CA LEU A 142 -2.79 1.80 -29.84
C LEU A 142 -2.47 1.56 -28.36
N THR A 143 -1.57 0.60 -28.12
CA THR A 143 -1.00 0.33 -26.79
C THR A 143 0.44 -0.16 -26.94
N PHE A 144 1.20 -0.15 -25.83
CA PHE A 144 2.44 -0.91 -25.74
C PHE A 144 2.11 -2.32 -25.22
N GLY A 145 2.55 -3.35 -25.96
CA GLY A 145 2.13 -4.73 -25.74
C GLY A 145 2.48 -5.30 -24.35
N PRO A 146 3.77 -5.33 -23.96
CA PRO A 146 4.18 -5.87 -22.65
C PRO A 146 3.58 -5.11 -21.47
N ASP A 147 3.08 -5.86 -20.44
CA ASP A 147 2.33 -5.25 -19.35
C ASP A 147 2.57 -5.94 -17.99
N PRO A 148 3.77 -5.84 -17.44
CA PRO A 148 4.04 -6.40 -16.13
C PRO A 148 3.06 -5.87 -15.06
N SER A 149 2.81 -6.61 -13.99
CA SER A 149 1.90 -6.21 -12.90
C SER A 149 2.27 -4.89 -12.21
N THR A 150 3.42 -4.35 -12.55
CA THR A 150 3.92 -3.05 -12.11
C THR A 150 3.67 -1.92 -13.10
N HIS A 151 2.88 -2.11 -14.16
CA HIS A 151 2.66 -1.18 -15.29
C HIS A 151 2.40 0.27 -14.88
N SER A 152 1.68 0.52 -13.79
CA SER A 152 1.36 1.86 -13.28
C SER A 152 2.53 2.60 -12.61
N ARG A 153 3.72 1.98 -12.51
CA ARG A 153 4.88 2.52 -11.77
C ARG A 153 6.25 2.03 -12.24
N CYS A 154 6.32 1.00 -13.09
CA CYS A 154 7.57 0.62 -13.76
C CYS A 154 7.88 1.61 -14.89
N THR A 155 9.16 1.72 -15.23
CA THR A 155 9.62 2.61 -16.29
C THR A 155 10.04 1.82 -17.53
N LEU A 156 9.91 2.42 -18.73
CA LEU A 156 10.28 1.78 -19.98
C LEU A 156 11.77 1.37 -19.99
N GLY A 157 12.65 2.20 -19.43
CA GLY A 157 14.07 1.85 -19.27
C GLY A 157 14.31 0.63 -18.37
N GLY A 158 13.52 0.50 -17.28
CA GLY A 158 13.55 -0.69 -16.43
C GLY A 158 13.02 -1.93 -17.14
N MET A 159 11.95 -1.80 -17.94
CA MET A 159 11.41 -2.90 -18.74
C MET A 159 12.40 -3.38 -19.80
N ILE A 160 13.06 -2.44 -20.49
CA ILE A 160 14.10 -2.75 -21.49
C ILE A 160 15.30 -3.41 -20.81
N GLY A 161 15.74 -2.88 -19.67
CA GLY A 161 16.86 -3.46 -18.90
C GLY A 161 16.62 -4.91 -18.45
N ASN A 162 15.38 -5.27 -18.10
CA ASN A 162 15.02 -6.62 -17.63
C ASN A 162 14.43 -7.51 -18.72
N ASN A 163 14.09 -6.98 -19.90
CA ASN A 163 13.23 -7.63 -20.90
C ASN A 163 11.90 -8.09 -20.29
N SER A 164 11.22 -7.19 -19.56
CA SER A 164 9.95 -7.50 -18.88
C SER A 164 8.87 -7.92 -19.87
N CYS A 165 7.93 -8.75 -19.43
CA CYS A 165 6.88 -9.32 -20.28
C CYS A 165 5.48 -8.91 -19.80
N GLY A 166 4.91 -9.58 -18.80
CA GLY A 166 3.55 -9.36 -18.33
C GLY A 166 2.54 -10.34 -18.92
N SER A 167 1.27 -10.13 -18.62
CA SER A 167 0.18 -11.07 -18.93
C SER A 167 -0.12 -11.19 -20.42
N HIS A 168 0.11 -10.12 -21.18
CA HIS A 168 -0.21 -10.04 -22.61
C HIS A 168 0.92 -10.50 -23.56
N SER A 169 2.02 -11.05 -23.02
CA SER A 169 3.11 -11.56 -23.87
C SER A 169 2.69 -12.72 -24.79
N VAL A 170 1.68 -13.49 -24.40
CA VAL A 170 1.05 -14.51 -25.27
C VAL A 170 0.61 -13.92 -26.63
N ALA A 171 0.06 -12.71 -26.61
CA ALA A 171 -0.43 -12.03 -27.81
C ALA A 171 0.62 -11.11 -28.47
N TRP A 172 1.45 -10.43 -27.68
CA TRP A 172 2.27 -9.31 -28.17
C TRP A 172 3.78 -9.48 -27.95
N GLY A 173 4.20 -10.60 -27.37
CA GLY A 173 5.61 -10.90 -27.11
C GLY A 173 6.17 -10.14 -25.89
N THR A 174 7.48 -10.23 -25.75
CA THR A 174 8.27 -9.60 -24.68
C THR A 174 8.65 -8.15 -25.03
N THR A 175 9.29 -7.44 -24.11
CA THR A 175 9.83 -6.10 -24.38
C THR A 175 10.81 -6.10 -25.55
N ALA A 176 11.68 -7.12 -25.66
CA ALA A 176 12.63 -7.25 -26.79
C ALA A 176 11.94 -7.37 -28.16
N ASP A 177 10.74 -7.95 -28.23
CA ASP A 177 9.95 -8.03 -29.46
C ASP A 177 9.33 -6.68 -29.86
N ASN A 178 9.26 -5.74 -28.90
CA ASN A 178 8.64 -4.43 -29.05
C ASN A 178 9.64 -3.26 -28.99
N VAL A 179 10.96 -3.53 -29.00
CA VAL A 179 12.02 -2.53 -29.12
C VAL A 179 12.55 -2.52 -30.54
N ARG A 180 12.74 -1.31 -31.13
CA ARG A 180 13.30 -1.11 -32.47
C ARG A 180 14.75 -0.64 -32.39
N GLU A 181 14.98 0.44 -31.62
CA GLU A 181 16.28 1.08 -31.50
C GLU A 181 16.49 1.54 -30.04
N LEU A 182 17.75 1.59 -29.62
CA LEU A 182 18.18 2.05 -28.30
C LEU A 182 19.30 3.07 -28.45
N ASP A 183 19.16 4.25 -27.88
CA ASP A 183 20.24 5.20 -27.69
C ASP A 183 20.91 4.94 -26.35
N VAL A 184 22.18 4.59 -26.36
CA VAL A 184 22.93 4.19 -25.15
C VAL A 184 24.26 4.92 -25.03
N VAL A 185 24.71 5.08 -23.76
CA VAL A 185 26.04 5.56 -23.42
C VAL A 185 26.81 4.43 -22.74
N THR A 186 27.96 4.02 -23.28
CA THR A 186 28.81 3.02 -22.67
C THR A 186 29.57 3.61 -21.46
N TYR A 187 30.07 2.77 -20.55
CA TYR A 187 30.94 3.25 -19.47
C TYR A 187 32.18 3.96 -20.00
N GLY A 188 32.69 3.57 -21.18
CA GLY A 188 33.75 4.23 -21.94
C GLY A 188 33.41 5.64 -22.42
N GLY A 189 32.14 6.05 -22.41
CA GLY A 189 31.69 7.36 -22.89
C GLY A 189 31.26 7.39 -24.35
N GLU A 190 31.28 6.25 -25.05
CA GLU A 190 30.78 6.16 -26.44
C GLU A 190 29.26 6.28 -26.45
N ARG A 191 28.74 7.20 -27.29
CA ARG A 191 27.31 7.34 -27.54
C ARG A 191 26.99 6.66 -28.87
N LEU A 192 25.99 5.82 -28.87
CA LEU A 192 25.62 5.05 -30.05
C LEU A 192 24.11 4.76 -30.10
N ARG A 193 23.61 4.57 -31.30
CA ARG A 193 22.28 4.05 -31.57
C ARG A 193 22.37 2.58 -31.98
N ALA A 194 21.78 1.69 -31.23
CA ALA A 194 21.73 0.27 -31.46
C ALA A 194 20.37 -0.12 -32.08
N GLY A 195 20.39 -0.81 -33.17
CA GLY A 195 19.22 -1.35 -33.90
C GLY A 195 19.58 -2.67 -34.53
N ARG A 196 18.97 -2.98 -35.67
CA ARG A 196 19.37 -4.11 -36.54
C ARG A 196 20.61 -3.76 -37.36
N GLY A 197 21.54 -4.70 -37.48
CA GLY A 197 22.82 -4.54 -38.13
C GLY A 197 23.90 -3.97 -37.24
N LEU A 198 25.15 -4.06 -37.70
CA LEU A 198 26.33 -3.61 -36.95
C LEU A 198 26.87 -2.26 -37.43
N ASP A 199 26.36 -1.71 -38.57
CA ASP A 199 27.00 -0.59 -39.27
C ASP A 199 26.96 0.74 -38.48
N GLY A 200 25.94 0.93 -37.66
CA GLY A 200 25.81 2.10 -36.76
C GLY A 200 26.73 2.09 -35.57
N LEU A 201 27.46 1.00 -35.32
CA LEU A 201 28.31 0.85 -34.13
C LEU A 201 29.72 1.42 -34.38
N PRO A 202 30.39 1.91 -33.29
CA PRO A 202 31.82 2.25 -33.35
C PRO A 202 32.64 1.06 -33.85
N PRO A 203 33.73 1.31 -34.62
CA PRO A 203 34.53 0.24 -35.25
C PRO A 203 34.96 -0.85 -34.27
N ARG A 204 35.41 -0.49 -33.06
CA ARG A 204 35.84 -1.43 -32.03
C ARG A 204 34.73 -2.42 -31.66
N LEU A 205 33.53 -1.92 -31.40
CA LEU A 205 32.37 -2.76 -31.06
C LEU A 205 31.91 -3.60 -32.25
N ARG A 206 31.83 -3.00 -33.46
CA ARG A 206 31.43 -3.69 -34.64
C ARG A 206 32.33 -4.88 -34.97
N GLU A 207 33.65 -4.66 -34.99
CA GLU A 207 34.64 -5.70 -35.28
C GLU A 207 34.69 -6.75 -34.16
N GLY A 208 34.62 -6.32 -32.88
CA GLY A 208 34.61 -7.22 -31.73
C GLY A 208 33.39 -8.14 -31.71
N LEU A 209 32.19 -7.61 -31.95
CA LEU A 209 30.94 -8.38 -32.05
C LEU A 209 30.97 -9.36 -33.22
N ARG A 210 31.44 -8.92 -34.41
CA ARG A 210 31.58 -9.81 -35.56
C ARG A 210 32.52 -10.96 -35.27
N ALA A 211 33.71 -10.66 -34.71
CA ALA A 211 34.68 -11.69 -34.37
C ALA A 211 34.15 -12.67 -33.28
N LEU A 212 33.40 -12.17 -32.32
CA LEU A 212 32.77 -13.01 -31.27
C LEU A 212 31.74 -13.96 -31.89
N VAL A 213 30.87 -13.46 -32.78
CA VAL A 213 29.83 -14.28 -33.44
C VAL A 213 30.46 -15.29 -34.40
N ASP A 214 31.36 -14.84 -35.31
CA ASP A 214 31.95 -15.70 -36.32
C ASP A 214 32.73 -16.88 -35.70
N ALA A 215 33.41 -16.64 -34.57
CA ALA A 215 34.14 -17.68 -33.88
C ALA A 215 33.26 -18.67 -33.09
N ASN A 216 31.95 -18.38 -32.93
CA ASN A 216 31.07 -19.14 -32.02
C ASN A 216 29.70 -19.43 -32.65
N LEU A 217 29.58 -19.53 -33.98
CA LEU A 217 28.29 -19.75 -34.64
C LEU A 217 27.54 -21.00 -34.18
N ALA A 218 28.24 -22.13 -33.96
CA ALA A 218 27.61 -23.38 -33.54
C ALA A 218 26.98 -23.26 -32.14
N PRO A 219 27.72 -22.87 -31.07
CA PRO A 219 27.13 -22.72 -29.74
C PRO A 219 26.03 -21.65 -29.70
N LEU A 220 26.14 -20.55 -30.48
CA LEU A 220 25.11 -19.52 -30.52
C LEU A 220 23.80 -20.02 -31.19
N ARG A 221 23.86 -20.97 -32.12
CA ARG A 221 22.67 -21.55 -32.77
C ARG A 221 22.00 -22.62 -31.94
N THR A 222 22.75 -23.38 -31.15
CA THR A 222 22.26 -24.58 -30.46
C THR A 222 22.19 -24.47 -28.94
N GLY A 223 22.84 -23.46 -28.37
CA GLY A 223 22.98 -23.32 -26.91
C GLY A 223 21.85 -22.55 -26.21
N PHE A 224 20.86 -22.08 -26.96
CA PHE A 224 19.72 -21.38 -26.39
C PHE A 224 18.43 -22.20 -26.52
N PRO A 225 17.69 -22.44 -25.40
CA PRO A 225 16.40 -23.13 -25.49
C PRO A 225 15.37 -22.27 -26.22
N GLU A 226 14.49 -22.93 -26.99
CA GLU A 226 13.37 -22.29 -27.67
C GLU A 226 12.17 -22.20 -26.73
N LEU A 227 11.93 -21.00 -26.20
CA LEU A 227 10.85 -20.70 -25.25
C LEU A 227 10.18 -19.38 -25.62
N PRO A 228 8.87 -19.22 -25.38
CA PRO A 228 8.21 -17.93 -25.49
C PRO A 228 8.87 -16.87 -24.60
N ARG A 229 9.28 -17.28 -23.39
CA ARG A 229 9.94 -16.43 -22.40
C ARG A 229 11.30 -17.02 -22.02
N ARG A 230 12.34 -16.55 -22.68
CA ARG A 230 13.73 -16.83 -22.33
C ARG A 230 14.44 -15.54 -22.00
N ILE A 231 14.59 -15.24 -20.71
CA ILE A 231 15.17 -13.98 -20.24
C ILE A 231 16.57 -14.16 -19.68
N SER A 232 16.90 -15.34 -19.15
CA SER A 232 18.21 -15.61 -18.56
C SER A 232 19.37 -15.45 -19.54
N GLY A 233 20.44 -14.80 -19.07
CA GLY A 233 21.65 -14.54 -19.81
C GLY A 233 21.51 -13.42 -20.85
N TYR A 234 22.60 -13.18 -21.62
CA TYR A 234 22.54 -12.26 -22.75
C TYR A 234 21.97 -12.93 -24.00
N ALA A 235 21.15 -12.23 -24.76
CA ALA A 235 20.56 -12.73 -25.99
C ALA A 235 21.56 -12.70 -27.17
N LEU A 236 22.70 -13.41 -27.06
CA LEU A 236 23.76 -13.44 -28.07
C LEU A 236 23.30 -14.07 -29.39
N ASP A 237 22.33 -14.96 -29.36
CA ASP A 237 21.70 -15.54 -30.55
C ASP A 237 20.99 -14.50 -31.43
N ALA A 238 20.61 -13.33 -30.90
CA ALA A 238 20.07 -12.21 -31.68
C ALA A 238 21.10 -11.59 -32.63
N LEU A 239 22.41 -11.78 -32.35
CA LEU A 239 23.50 -11.26 -33.17
C LEU A 239 23.85 -12.14 -34.36
N LEU A 240 23.20 -13.32 -34.48
CA LEU A 240 23.40 -14.21 -35.64
C LEU A 240 23.05 -13.53 -36.97
N PRO A 241 23.80 -13.77 -38.04
CA PRO A 241 23.53 -13.17 -39.33
C PRO A 241 22.11 -13.42 -39.88
N GLU A 242 21.61 -14.64 -39.69
CA GLU A 242 20.25 -15.03 -40.09
C GLU A 242 19.14 -14.35 -39.29
N LYS A 243 19.46 -13.79 -38.11
CA LYS A 243 18.56 -12.96 -37.30
C LYS A 243 18.75 -11.46 -37.55
N GLY A 244 19.64 -11.09 -38.49
CA GLY A 244 19.91 -9.71 -38.91
C GLY A 244 20.85 -8.95 -37.97
N ALA A 245 21.62 -9.63 -37.13
CA ALA A 245 22.53 -9.05 -36.15
C ALA A 245 21.83 -7.96 -35.30
N ASP A 246 20.71 -8.32 -34.63
CA ASP A 246 19.85 -7.40 -33.89
C ASP A 246 20.49 -6.97 -32.58
N VAL A 247 21.20 -5.85 -32.58
CA VAL A 247 21.93 -5.32 -31.43
C VAL A 247 20.97 -4.75 -30.38
N ALA A 248 19.87 -4.13 -30.79
CA ALA A 248 18.85 -3.64 -29.83
C ALA A 248 18.28 -4.79 -29.00
N ARG A 249 17.97 -5.92 -29.65
CA ARG A 249 17.50 -7.13 -28.97
C ARG A 249 18.57 -7.73 -28.05
N ALA A 250 19.86 -7.73 -28.46
CA ALA A 250 20.96 -8.24 -27.64
C ALA A 250 21.23 -7.39 -26.39
N LEU A 251 20.92 -6.09 -26.46
CA LEU A 251 21.03 -5.16 -25.31
C LEU A 251 19.81 -5.19 -24.39
N THR A 252 18.63 -5.55 -24.91
CA THR A 252 17.42 -5.71 -24.12
C THR A 252 17.56 -6.92 -23.20
N GLY A 253 17.31 -6.75 -21.89
CA GLY A 253 17.58 -7.79 -20.88
C GLY A 253 19.01 -7.80 -20.34
N SER A 254 19.83 -6.80 -20.66
CA SER A 254 21.21 -6.72 -20.17
C SER A 254 21.36 -6.19 -18.73
N GLU A 255 20.27 -5.85 -18.07
CA GLU A 255 20.23 -5.43 -16.66
C GLU A 255 21.15 -4.24 -16.34
N GLY A 256 21.33 -3.33 -17.33
CA GLY A 256 22.21 -2.17 -17.20
C GLY A 256 23.70 -2.51 -17.09
N THR A 257 24.12 -3.69 -17.50
CA THR A 257 25.54 -4.13 -17.44
C THR A 257 26.36 -3.73 -18.66
N LEU A 258 25.73 -3.39 -19.79
CA LEU A 258 26.40 -3.13 -21.06
C LEU A 258 26.43 -1.65 -21.44
N GLY A 259 25.45 -0.88 -21.05
CA GLY A 259 25.32 0.54 -21.35
C GLY A 259 24.19 1.17 -20.54
N VAL A 260 24.18 2.49 -20.49
CA VAL A 260 23.12 3.29 -19.88
C VAL A 260 22.19 3.80 -20.98
N LEU A 261 20.92 3.40 -20.92
CA LEU A 261 19.88 3.82 -21.87
C LEU A 261 19.52 5.29 -21.68
N THR A 262 19.44 6.05 -22.76
CA THR A 262 19.01 7.46 -22.76
C THR A 262 17.72 7.71 -23.53
N GLU A 263 17.48 6.96 -24.62
CA GLU A 263 16.22 6.94 -25.36
C GLU A 263 15.98 5.56 -25.96
N ALA A 264 14.73 5.24 -26.27
CA ALA A 264 14.34 4.03 -26.96
C ALA A 264 13.24 4.32 -27.98
N THR A 265 13.34 3.73 -29.18
CA THR A 265 12.26 3.64 -30.13
C THR A 265 11.52 2.33 -29.92
N VAL A 266 10.27 2.40 -29.47
CA VAL A 266 9.43 1.23 -29.19
C VAL A 266 8.32 1.07 -30.23
N ARG A 267 7.92 -0.19 -30.47
CA ARG A 267 6.79 -0.57 -31.33
C ARG A 267 5.49 -0.54 -30.53
N LEU A 268 4.45 0.03 -31.11
CA LEU A 268 3.09 0.00 -30.61
C LEU A 268 2.27 -1.07 -31.33
N VAL A 269 1.24 -1.59 -30.68
CA VAL A 269 0.32 -2.61 -31.18
C VAL A 269 -1.11 -2.11 -31.09
N ASP A 270 -2.01 -2.69 -31.92
CA ASP A 270 -3.44 -2.36 -31.86
C ASP A 270 -4.04 -2.80 -30.52
N ALA A 271 -4.72 -1.90 -29.85
CA ALA A 271 -5.50 -2.22 -28.67
C ALA A 271 -6.89 -2.72 -29.09
N PRO A 272 -7.37 -3.87 -28.60
CA PRO A 272 -8.73 -4.34 -28.95
C PRO A 272 -9.77 -3.35 -28.41
N ALA A 273 -10.78 -3.07 -29.23
CA ALA A 273 -11.85 -2.12 -28.89
C ALA A 273 -12.74 -2.64 -27.75
N ALA A 274 -12.87 -3.96 -27.64
CA ALA A 274 -13.60 -4.62 -26.56
C ALA A 274 -12.86 -5.86 -26.07
N ARG A 275 -13.07 -6.24 -24.81
CA ARG A 275 -12.49 -7.40 -24.16
C ARG A 275 -13.54 -8.19 -23.39
N ALA A 276 -13.34 -9.51 -23.28
CA ALA A 276 -14.10 -10.39 -22.41
C ALA A 276 -13.16 -11.38 -21.73
N LEU A 277 -13.50 -11.77 -20.50
CA LEU A 277 -12.71 -12.66 -19.67
C LEU A 277 -13.47 -13.98 -19.48
N ALA A 278 -12.88 -15.10 -19.90
CA ALA A 278 -13.30 -16.43 -19.52
C ALA A 278 -12.50 -16.88 -18.29
N VAL A 279 -13.18 -17.24 -17.20
CA VAL A 279 -12.59 -17.83 -16.01
C VAL A 279 -12.94 -19.31 -15.99
N LEU A 280 -11.92 -20.17 -16.10
CA LEU A 280 -12.05 -21.62 -16.22
C LEU A 280 -11.57 -22.29 -14.95
N GLY A 281 -12.41 -23.09 -14.29
CA GLY A 281 -12.08 -23.81 -13.06
C GLY A 281 -11.51 -25.20 -13.35
N TYR A 282 -10.49 -25.61 -12.59
CA TYR A 282 -9.81 -26.89 -12.69
C TYR A 282 -9.69 -27.55 -11.30
N PRO A 283 -9.45 -28.86 -11.21
CA PRO A 283 -9.28 -29.55 -9.92
C PRO A 283 -8.10 -29.00 -9.11
N ASP A 284 -6.97 -28.72 -9.77
CA ASP A 284 -5.73 -28.20 -9.20
C ASP A 284 -4.92 -27.40 -10.22
N GLU A 285 -3.82 -26.79 -9.77
CA GLU A 285 -2.96 -25.96 -10.62
C GLU A 285 -2.21 -26.76 -11.71
N SER A 286 -1.93 -28.05 -11.49
CA SER A 286 -1.25 -28.89 -12.51
C SER A 286 -2.19 -29.20 -13.67
N ALA A 287 -3.47 -29.49 -13.38
CA ALA A 287 -4.50 -29.68 -14.40
C ALA A 287 -4.76 -28.39 -15.19
N ALA A 288 -4.80 -27.24 -14.51
CA ALA A 288 -4.92 -25.94 -15.16
C ALA A 288 -3.72 -25.66 -16.08
N ALA A 289 -2.50 -25.99 -15.63
CA ALA A 289 -1.28 -25.83 -16.40
C ALA A 289 -1.20 -26.74 -17.63
N GLU A 290 -1.67 -27.98 -17.51
CA GLU A 290 -1.76 -28.92 -18.64
C GLU A 290 -2.76 -28.41 -19.72
N ALA A 291 -3.84 -27.77 -19.29
CA ALA A 291 -4.84 -27.23 -20.22
C ALA A 291 -4.39 -25.92 -20.90
N ALA A 292 -3.54 -25.12 -20.25
CA ALA A 292 -3.23 -23.76 -20.70
C ALA A 292 -2.73 -23.67 -22.15
N HIS A 293 -1.80 -24.56 -22.57
CA HIS A 293 -1.24 -24.54 -23.91
C HIS A 293 -2.27 -24.94 -24.99
N THR A 294 -3.31 -25.70 -24.64
CA THR A 294 -4.37 -26.12 -25.57
C THR A 294 -5.30 -24.96 -25.96
N LEU A 295 -5.28 -23.86 -25.19
CA LEU A 295 -6.08 -22.67 -25.42
C LEU A 295 -5.41 -21.69 -26.41
N LEU A 296 -4.10 -21.78 -26.62
CA LEU A 296 -3.33 -20.84 -27.46
C LEU A 296 -3.83 -20.77 -28.91
N PRO A 297 -4.27 -21.88 -29.59
CA PRO A 297 -4.81 -21.81 -30.94
C PRO A 297 -6.09 -20.95 -31.07
N HIS A 298 -6.76 -20.62 -29.98
CA HIS A 298 -7.95 -19.77 -29.99
C HIS A 298 -7.61 -18.27 -29.96
N GLY A 299 -6.32 -17.88 -30.01
CA GLY A 299 -5.85 -16.51 -30.05
C GLY A 299 -6.20 -15.68 -28.82
N PRO A 300 -5.96 -16.20 -27.58
CA PRO A 300 -6.19 -15.42 -26.37
C PRO A 300 -5.21 -14.25 -26.29
N LEU A 301 -5.62 -13.20 -25.59
CA LEU A 301 -4.74 -12.08 -25.21
C LEU A 301 -3.89 -12.45 -23.99
N THR A 302 -4.47 -13.22 -23.05
CA THR A 302 -3.79 -13.71 -21.85
C THR A 302 -4.24 -15.12 -21.50
N VAL A 303 -3.38 -15.90 -20.83
CA VAL A 303 -3.73 -17.17 -20.18
C VAL A 303 -3.01 -17.22 -18.82
N GLU A 304 -3.70 -16.78 -17.77
CA GLU A 304 -3.14 -16.59 -16.43
C GLU A 304 -3.63 -17.67 -15.46
N GLY A 305 -2.71 -18.31 -14.75
CA GLY A 305 -3.02 -19.36 -13.78
C GLY A 305 -2.99 -18.88 -12.34
N MET A 306 -3.95 -19.34 -11.52
CA MET A 306 -4.01 -19.08 -10.07
C MET A 306 -4.50 -20.28 -9.28
N ALA A 307 -3.83 -20.58 -8.16
CA ALA A 307 -4.23 -21.61 -7.21
C ALA A 307 -5.22 -21.06 -6.15
N ALA A 308 -5.99 -21.95 -5.53
CA ALA A 308 -7.04 -21.62 -4.55
C ALA A 308 -6.55 -20.81 -3.34
N ASP A 309 -5.31 -21.03 -2.92
CA ASP A 309 -4.73 -20.36 -1.76
C ASP A 309 -4.64 -18.83 -1.91
N LEU A 310 -4.55 -18.34 -3.15
CA LEU A 310 -4.44 -16.89 -3.46
C LEU A 310 -5.79 -16.18 -3.54
N VAL A 311 -6.86 -16.90 -3.82
CA VAL A 311 -8.19 -16.32 -4.12
C VAL A 311 -9.21 -16.54 -3.01
N ALA A 312 -8.81 -17.02 -1.85
CA ALA A 312 -9.73 -17.29 -0.77
C ALA A 312 -10.46 -16.04 -0.30
N GLY A 313 -11.79 -16.09 -0.34
CA GLY A 313 -12.68 -14.96 -0.07
C GLY A 313 -13.09 -14.17 -1.32
N ALA A 314 -12.55 -14.47 -2.50
CA ALA A 314 -13.03 -13.89 -3.75
C ALA A 314 -14.43 -14.45 -4.08
N THR A 315 -15.33 -13.56 -4.48
CA THR A 315 -16.67 -13.93 -4.94
C THR A 315 -16.73 -13.89 -6.46
N GLY A 316 -17.57 -14.73 -7.07
CA GLY A 316 -17.79 -14.73 -8.53
C GLY A 316 -16.88 -15.65 -9.33
N LEU A 317 -16.02 -16.44 -8.66
CA LEU A 317 -15.24 -17.49 -9.33
C LEU A 317 -16.07 -18.76 -9.53
N PRO A 318 -15.91 -19.47 -10.68
CA PRO A 318 -16.51 -20.79 -10.88
C PRO A 318 -15.91 -21.84 -9.92
N LYS A 319 -16.55 -23.00 -9.80
CA LYS A 319 -16.06 -24.08 -8.95
C LYS A 319 -14.71 -24.59 -9.45
N GLY A 320 -13.73 -24.72 -8.53
CA GLY A 320 -12.40 -25.22 -8.87
C GLY A 320 -11.45 -25.18 -7.68
N GLY A 321 -10.33 -25.88 -7.77
CA GLY A 321 -9.17 -25.80 -6.90
C GLY A 321 -8.05 -24.92 -7.48
N ALA A 322 -8.16 -24.59 -8.79
CA ALA A 322 -7.34 -23.61 -9.49
C ALA A 322 -8.10 -23.04 -10.68
N TRP A 323 -7.66 -21.93 -11.23
CA TRP A 323 -8.33 -21.24 -12.33
C TRP A 323 -7.36 -20.75 -13.38
N LEU A 324 -7.83 -20.77 -14.65
CA LEU A 324 -7.25 -19.99 -15.73
C LEU A 324 -8.12 -18.77 -16.01
N PHE A 325 -7.49 -17.61 -16.06
CA PHE A 325 -8.08 -16.34 -16.48
C PHE A 325 -7.63 -16.10 -17.92
N VAL A 326 -8.57 -16.18 -18.85
CA VAL A 326 -8.30 -16.12 -20.27
C VAL A 326 -9.02 -14.93 -20.89
N GLU A 327 -8.27 -13.89 -21.24
CA GLU A 327 -8.82 -12.70 -21.88
C GLU A 327 -8.80 -12.87 -23.41
N VAL A 328 -9.86 -12.44 -24.06
CA VAL A 328 -9.97 -12.34 -25.53
C VAL A 328 -10.44 -10.96 -25.95
N GLY A 329 -9.99 -10.51 -27.12
CA GLY A 329 -10.36 -9.23 -27.71
C GLY A 329 -11.43 -9.38 -28.80
N GLY A 330 -12.09 -8.28 -29.13
CA GLY A 330 -13.04 -8.14 -30.26
C GLY A 330 -13.19 -6.68 -30.64
N GLU A 331 -13.79 -6.46 -31.82
CA GLU A 331 -14.16 -5.11 -32.30
C GLU A 331 -15.39 -4.56 -31.54
N THR A 332 -16.22 -5.46 -31.02
CA THR A 332 -17.41 -5.12 -30.24
C THR A 332 -17.47 -5.96 -28.96
N PRO A 333 -18.21 -5.49 -27.90
CA PRO A 333 -18.42 -6.27 -26.68
C PRO A 333 -19.07 -7.64 -26.94
N ASP A 334 -20.00 -7.72 -27.91
CA ASP A 334 -20.69 -8.96 -28.26
C ASP A 334 -19.74 -9.94 -28.97
N GLU A 335 -18.86 -9.47 -29.81
CA GLU A 335 -17.82 -10.30 -30.45
C GLU A 335 -16.84 -10.83 -29.40
N ALA A 336 -16.34 -9.97 -28.52
CA ALA A 336 -15.44 -10.38 -27.45
C ALA A 336 -16.10 -11.44 -26.55
N ARG A 337 -17.37 -11.25 -26.18
CA ARG A 337 -18.17 -12.22 -25.43
C ARG A 337 -18.28 -13.55 -26.17
N ALA A 338 -18.67 -13.51 -27.46
CA ALA A 338 -18.84 -14.71 -28.27
C ALA A 338 -17.54 -15.53 -28.38
N ARG A 339 -16.39 -14.85 -28.51
CA ARG A 339 -15.06 -15.47 -28.51
C ARG A 339 -14.74 -16.12 -27.16
N ALA A 340 -15.00 -15.43 -26.05
CA ALA A 340 -14.80 -15.99 -24.70
C ALA A 340 -15.68 -17.23 -24.45
N GLU A 341 -16.96 -17.19 -24.87
CA GLU A 341 -17.86 -18.33 -24.78
C GLU A 341 -17.43 -19.51 -25.68
N ALA A 342 -16.90 -19.23 -26.88
CA ALA A 342 -16.37 -20.26 -27.78
C ALA A 342 -15.14 -20.94 -27.17
N LEU A 343 -14.23 -20.18 -26.56
CA LEU A 343 -13.07 -20.70 -25.83
C LEU A 343 -13.49 -21.54 -24.62
N ALA A 344 -14.44 -21.05 -23.83
CA ALA A 344 -14.95 -21.80 -22.67
C ALA A 344 -15.61 -23.13 -23.09
N ARG A 345 -16.36 -23.15 -24.23
CA ARG A 345 -16.89 -24.41 -24.79
C ARG A 345 -15.78 -25.38 -25.26
N ALA A 346 -14.72 -24.84 -25.88
CA ALA A 346 -13.58 -25.67 -26.29
C ALA A 346 -12.85 -26.30 -25.10
N ALA A 347 -12.85 -25.64 -23.94
CA ALA A 347 -12.24 -26.12 -22.71
C ALA A 347 -13.17 -27.01 -21.85
N ALA A 348 -14.44 -27.16 -22.21
CA ALA A 348 -15.50 -27.73 -21.33
C ALA A 348 -15.17 -29.13 -20.79
N ASP A 349 -14.56 -30.00 -21.59
CA ASP A 349 -14.24 -31.39 -21.19
C ASP A 349 -13.13 -31.47 -20.12
N ALA A 350 -12.30 -30.41 -20.03
CA ALA A 350 -11.17 -30.36 -19.08
C ALA A 350 -11.48 -29.51 -17.83
N THR A 351 -12.57 -28.73 -17.83
CA THR A 351 -12.94 -27.80 -16.75
C THR A 351 -13.97 -28.39 -15.80
N THR A 352 -13.88 -28.02 -14.52
CA THR A 352 -14.91 -28.35 -13.51
C THR A 352 -16.11 -27.43 -13.60
N ASP A 353 -15.91 -26.15 -14.00
CA ASP A 353 -16.91 -25.10 -14.13
C ASP A 353 -16.29 -23.91 -14.87
N HIS A 354 -17.10 -22.99 -15.40
CA HIS A 354 -16.59 -21.78 -16.04
C HIS A 354 -17.56 -20.60 -15.92
N THR A 355 -17.02 -19.39 -16.06
CA THR A 355 -17.79 -18.14 -16.11
C THR A 355 -17.19 -17.19 -17.16
N VAL A 356 -18.04 -16.50 -17.94
CA VAL A 356 -17.65 -15.47 -18.88
C VAL A 356 -18.08 -14.10 -18.33
N VAL A 357 -17.14 -13.18 -18.23
CA VAL A 357 -17.34 -11.82 -17.70
C VAL A 357 -17.05 -10.83 -18.80
N ALA A 358 -18.09 -10.16 -19.32
CA ALA A 358 -17.98 -9.16 -20.37
C ALA A 358 -18.06 -7.72 -19.85
N ASP A 359 -18.62 -7.50 -18.64
CA ASP A 359 -18.68 -6.16 -18.06
C ASP A 359 -17.30 -5.69 -17.55
N PRO A 360 -16.89 -4.43 -17.85
CA PRO A 360 -15.56 -3.95 -17.49
C PRO A 360 -15.31 -3.85 -15.98
N ALA A 361 -16.35 -3.69 -15.16
CA ALA A 361 -16.19 -3.58 -13.70
C ALA A 361 -15.87 -4.96 -13.09
N GLY A 362 -16.60 -6.01 -13.52
CA GLY A 362 -16.33 -7.40 -13.15
C GLY A 362 -14.94 -7.86 -13.59
N GLN A 363 -14.55 -7.56 -14.83
CA GLN A 363 -13.21 -7.86 -15.32
C GLN A 363 -12.13 -7.21 -14.43
N ARG A 364 -12.24 -5.91 -14.14
CA ARG A 364 -11.28 -5.21 -13.25
C ARG A 364 -11.24 -5.80 -11.83
N ALA A 365 -12.37 -6.23 -11.29
CA ALA A 365 -12.43 -6.84 -9.98
C ALA A 365 -11.66 -8.18 -9.93
N LEU A 366 -11.79 -9.01 -10.96
CA LEU A 366 -11.08 -10.29 -11.09
C LEU A 366 -9.58 -10.07 -11.38
N TRP A 367 -9.21 -9.16 -12.29
CA TRP A 367 -7.82 -8.84 -12.57
C TRP A 367 -7.07 -8.31 -11.36
N ARG A 368 -7.72 -7.52 -10.47
CA ARG A 368 -7.10 -7.05 -9.23
C ARG A 368 -6.60 -8.19 -8.35
N ILE A 369 -7.30 -9.33 -8.30
CA ILE A 369 -6.84 -10.51 -7.55
C ILE A 369 -5.50 -10.98 -8.10
N ARG A 370 -5.35 -11.03 -9.43
CA ARG A 370 -4.12 -11.46 -10.10
C ARG A 370 -2.97 -10.45 -9.91
N GLU A 371 -3.24 -9.16 -10.06
CA GLU A 371 -2.24 -8.09 -9.89
C GLU A 371 -1.71 -8.03 -8.45
N ASP A 372 -2.56 -8.23 -7.45
CA ASP A 372 -2.20 -8.19 -6.05
C ASP A 372 -1.54 -9.49 -5.55
N ALA A 373 -1.53 -10.56 -6.35
CA ALA A 373 -0.96 -11.87 -5.97
C ALA A 373 0.51 -11.80 -5.55
N SER A 374 1.33 -10.98 -6.20
CA SER A 374 2.74 -10.77 -5.84
C SER A 374 2.96 -10.21 -4.42
N GLY A 375 1.95 -9.50 -3.90
CA GLY A 375 1.95 -9.02 -2.52
C GLY A 375 1.24 -9.98 -1.56
N THR A 376 0.04 -10.46 -1.90
CA THR A 376 -0.74 -11.35 -1.04
C THR A 376 -0.03 -12.68 -0.78
N ALA A 377 0.72 -13.20 -1.75
CA ALA A 377 1.52 -14.40 -1.60
C ALA A 377 2.71 -14.26 -0.62
N THR A 378 3.05 -13.05 -0.15
CA THR A 378 4.15 -12.85 0.82
C THR A 378 3.79 -13.23 2.25
N ARG A 379 2.53 -13.57 2.51
CA ARG A 379 2.03 -14.05 3.81
C ARG A 379 1.26 -15.35 3.58
N LEU A 380 1.88 -16.47 3.88
CA LEU A 380 1.24 -17.77 3.78
C LEU A 380 0.19 -17.94 4.88
N ARG A 381 -0.93 -18.56 4.51
CA ARG A 381 -1.99 -18.82 5.47
C ARG A 381 -1.54 -19.81 6.53
N PRO A 382 -2.05 -19.66 7.78
CA PRO A 382 -1.85 -20.66 8.82
C PRO A 382 -2.38 -22.01 8.36
N THR A 383 -1.55 -23.03 8.36
CA THR A 383 -1.98 -24.43 8.21
C THR A 383 -2.02 -25.07 9.59
N ARG A 384 -3.03 -25.86 9.86
CA ARG A 384 -3.36 -26.46 11.19
C ARG A 384 -2.28 -27.33 11.82
N LYS A 385 -1.10 -27.49 11.23
CA LYS A 385 0.12 -28.09 11.83
C LYS A 385 1.28 -27.88 10.86
N THR A 386 2.22 -27.05 11.19
CA THR A 386 3.53 -27.05 10.56
C THR A 386 4.40 -28.11 11.22
N GLN A 387 4.95 -29.03 10.45
CA GLN A 387 5.99 -29.96 10.93
C GLN A 387 7.27 -29.24 11.36
N SER A 388 7.46 -27.97 10.94
CA SER A 388 8.64 -27.17 11.22
C SER A 388 8.55 -26.32 12.49
N GLY A 389 7.42 -26.34 13.23
CA GLY A 389 7.26 -25.55 14.46
C GLY A 389 7.17 -24.03 14.26
N ARG A 390 7.08 -23.54 13.02
CA ARG A 390 6.91 -22.12 12.70
C ARG A 390 5.47 -21.67 12.99
N ALA A 391 5.37 -20.47 13.57
CA ALA A 391 4.08 -19.86 13.89
C ALA A 391 3.23 -19.59 12.64
N ASP A 392 1.92 -19.57 12.83
CA ASP A 392 0.93 -19.22 11.81
C ASP A 392 1.27 -17.88 11.14
N GLY A 393 1.19 -17.82 9.79
CA GLY A 393 1.45 -16.62 9.01
C GLY A 393 2.92 -16.41 8.62
N SER A 394 3.66 -17.48 8.31
CA SER A 394 5.07 -17.38 7.88
C SER A 394 5.23 -16.44 6.68
N GLU A 395 6.30 -15.64 6.74
CA GLU A 395 6.72 -14.75 5.65
C GLU A 395 7.20 -15.58 4.47
N ALA A 396 6.83 -15.17 3.27
CA ALA A 396 7.29 -15.77 2.02
C ALA A 396 7.96 -14.72 1.13
N TRP A 397 9.06 -15.09 0.52
CA TRP A 397 9.98 -14.18 -0.15
C TRP A 397 10.15 -14.55 -1.63
N PRO A 398 10.47 -13.56 -2.48
CA PRO A 398 11.04 -13.84 -3.78
C PRO A 398 12.40 -14.53 -3.59
N GLY A 399 12.74 -15.38 -4.48
CA GLY A 399 14.04 -16.03 -4.48
C GLY A 399 14.16 -16.83 -5.74
N TRP A 400 13.19 -17.68 -5.94
CA TRP A 400 13.06 -18.45 -7.14
C TRP A 400 11.62 -18.43 -7.67
N GLU A 401 11.19 -17.31 -8.13
CA GLU A 401 9.81 -17.12 -8.54
C GLU A 401 9.72 -16.66 -9.99
N ASP A 402 10.14 -17.29 -10.98
CA ASP A 402 10.08 -16.73 -12.32
C ASP A 402 10.68 -17.66 -13.38
N CYS A 403 10.71 -18.94 -13.11
CA CYS A 403 11.16 -19.89 -14.12
C CYS A 403 10.08 -20.07 -15.21
N ALA A 404 10.56 -20.33 -16.43
CA ALA A 404 9.71 -20.67 -17.56
C ALA A 404 10.15 -22.03 -18.13
N VAL A 405 9.16 -22.85 -18.49
CA VAL A 405 9.34 -24.13 -19.20
C VAL A 405 8.49 -24.13 -20.47
N PRO A 406 8.73 -25.04 -21.43
CA PRO A 406 7.83 -25.17 -22.58
C PRO A 406 6.38 -25.33 -22.09
N PRO A 407 5.40 -24.56 -22.59
CA PRO A 407 4.03 -24.54 -22.07
C PRO A 407 3.38 -25.91 -21.95
N ALA A 408 3.65 -26.82 -22.90
CA ALA A 408 3.15 -28.19 -22.87
C ALA A 408 3.75 -29.05 -21.73
N ARG A 409 4.83 -28.61 -21.08
CA ARG A 409 5.47 -29.31 -19.95
C ARG A 409 5.13 -28.72 -18.59
N LEU A 410 4.40 -27.60 -18.55
CA LEU A 410 4.18 -26.84 -17.33
C LEU A 410 3.48 -27.64 -16.25
N GLY A 411 2.46 -28.46 -16.58
CA GLY A 411 1.76 -29.28 -15.59
C GLY A 411 2.66 -30.35 -14.95
N ALA A 412 3.50 -31.02 -15.76
CA ALA A 412 4.48 -31.96 -15.25
C ALA A 412 5.53 -31.27 -14.36
N TYR A 413 6.03 -30.12 -14.82
CA TYR A 413 6.96 -29.29 -14.05
C TYR A 413 6.38 -28.88 -12.69
N LEU A 414 5.12 -28.47 -12.62
CA LEU A 414 4.49 -28.06 -11.34
C LEU A 414 4.38 -29.22 -10.34
N ARG A 415 4.14 -30.44 -10.81
CA ARG A 415 4.15 -31.62 -9.91
C ARG A 415 5.53 -31.86 -9.32
N ASP A 416 6.58 -31.87 -10.15
CA ASP A 416 7.96 -32.04 -9.70
C ASP A 416 8.43 -30.89 -8.81
N PHE A 417 8.06 -29.67 -9.13
CA PHE A 417 8.31 -28.49 -8.30
C PHE A 417 7.68 -28.60 -6.90
N ARG A 418 6.43 -29.06 -6.80
CA ARG A 418 5.76 -29.31 -5.51
C ARG A 418 6.44 -30.40 -4.71
N ALA A 419 6.90 -31.46 -5.38
CA ALA A 419 7.66 -32.53 -4.74
C ALA A 419 8.98 -32.01 -4.17
N LEU A 420 9.73 -31.21 -4.94
CA LEU A 420 10.98 -30.60 -4.51
C LEU A 420 10.78 -29.64 -3.33
N MET A 421 9.75 -28.79 -3.35
CA MET A 421 9.42 -27.94 -2.19
C MET A 421 9.16 -28.76 -0.94
N THR A 422 8.43 -29.87 -1.08
CA THR A 422 8.11 -30.78 0.05
C THR A 422 9.35 -31.44 0.61
N GLU A 423 10.28 -31.88 -0.25
CA GLU A 423 11.56 -32.45 0.15
C GLU A 423 12.41 -31.50 0.98
N HIS A 424 12.44 -30.20 0.60
CA HIS A 424 13.15 -29.16 1.35
C HIS A 424 12.34 -28.60 2.54
N GLY A 425 11.12 -29.10 2.80
CA GLY A 425 10.26 -28.60 3.88
C GLY A 425 9.75 -27.19 3.68
N LEU A 426 9.67 -26.72 2.44
CA LEU A 426 9.25 -25.37 2.04
C LEU A 426 7.80 -25.36 1.56
N ARG A 427 7.17 -24.17 1.64
CA ARG A 427 5.81 -23.93 1.16
C ARG A 427 5.80 -22.69 0.26
N GLY A 428 4.90 -22.70 -0.71
CA GLY A 428 4.66 -21.58 -1.61
C GLY A 428 3.45 -21.87 -2.49
N THR A 429 2.83 -20.85 -3.05
CA THR A 429 1.66 -20.98 -3.92
C THR A 429 1.98 -20.47 -5.31
N PRO A 430 2.02 -21.33 -6.35
CA PRO A 430 2.27 -20.93 -7.73
C PRO A 430 1.10 -20.16 -8.33
N TYR A 431 1.44 -19.16 -9.13
CA TYR A 431 0.54 -18.44 -10.01
C TYR A 431 1.36 -17.93 -11.21
N GLY A 432 0.76 -17.42 -12.25
CA GLY A 432 1.54 -16.79 -13.31
C GLY A 432 1.00 -16.99 -14.71
N HIS A 433 1.89 -16.82 -15.68
CA HIS A 433 1.62 -16.79 -17.10
C HIS A 433 1.63 -18.20 -17.68
N PHE A 434 0.61 -18.99 -17.37
CA PHE A 434 0.57 -20.41 -17.73
C PHE A 434 0.57 -20.62 -19.25
N GLY A 435 0.00 -19.68 -20.03
CA GLY A 435 0.05 -19.73 -21.49
C GLY A 435 1.46 -19.67 -22.06
N ASP A 436 2.39 -18.98 -21.39
CA ASP A 436 3.80 -18.92 -21.77
C ASP A 436 4.70 -19.92 -21.03
N GLY A 437 4.11 -20.76 -20.17
CA GLY A 437 4.85 -21.70 -19.34
C GLY A 437 5.65 -21.08 -18.20
N CYS A 438 5.35 -19.85 -17.79
CA CYS A 438 6.06 -19.12 -16.74
C CYS A 438 5.23 -19.06 -15.45
N ILE A 439 5.88 -19.29 -14.31
CA ILE A 439 5.26 -19.25 -12.98
C ILE A 439 5.93 -18.26 -12.08
N HIS A 440 5.13 -17.75 -11.14
CA HIS A 440 5.60 -17.00 -9.98
C HIS A 440 5.25 -17.74 -8.71
N VAL A 441 6.12 -17.65 -7.70
CA VAL A 441 5.89 -18.24 -6.38
C VAL A 441 6.62 -17.45 -5.30
N ARG A 442 5.98 -17.20 -4.19
CA ARG A 442 6.63 -16.73 -2.96
C ARG A 442 6.83 -17.93 -2.06
N ILE A 443 8.05 -18.15 -1.58
CA ILE A 443 8.45 -19.33 -0.80
C ILE A 443 8.86 -18.90 0.61
N ASP A 444 8.49 -19.67 1.62
CA ASP A 444 8.70 -19.38 3.05
C ASP A 444 10.14 -19.62 3.53
N PHE A 445 11.12 -19.14 2.76
CA PHE A 445 12.52 -19.19 3.14
C PHE A 445 12.77 -18.49 4.48
N ASP A 446 13.57 -19.09 5.34
CA ASP A 446 14.12 -18.45 6.52
C ASP A 446 15.43 -17.73 6.18
N LEU A 447 15.33 -16.49 5.69
CA LEU A 447 16.49 -15.70 5.32
C LEU A 447 17.11 -14.92 6.51
N LEU A 448 16.64 -15.18 7.75
CA LEU A 448 17.14 -14.56 8.98
C LEU A 448 18.19 -15.43 9.68
N THR A 449 18.27 -16.73 9.35
CA THR A 449 19.19 -17.67 10.02
C THR A 449 20.12 -18.35 9.02
N ASP A 450 21.34 -18.66 9.46
CA ASP A 450 22.31 -19.41 8.64
C ASP A 450 21.77 -20.77 8.19
N ALA A 451 20.97 -21.42 9.00
CA ALA A 451 20.35 -22.71 8.66
C ALA A 451 19.34 -22.54 7.52
N GLY A 452 18.49 -21.52 7.59
CA GLY A 452 17.53 -21.22 6.54
C GLY A 452 18.18 -20.73 5.24
N ILE A 453 19.28 -19.97 5.34
CA ILE A 453 20.06 -19.55 4.16
C ILE A 453 20.70 -20.78 3.46
N ARG A 454 21.15 -21.78 4.21
CA ARG A 454 21.62 -23.05 3.60
C ARG A 454 20.49 -23.79 2.87
N VAL A 455 19.28 -23.83 3.44
CA VAL A 455 18.11 -24.43 2.76
C VAL A 455 17.77 -23.63 1.50
N PHE A 456 17.76 -22.29 1.57
CA PHE A 456 17.55 -21.42 0.41
C PHE A 456 18.54 -21.73 -0.72
N ARG A 457 19.85 -21.82 -0.41
CA ARG A 457 20.89 -22.14 -1.40
C ARG A 457 20.72 -23.55 -1.99
N GLY A 458 20.49 -24.57 -1.15
CA GLY A 458 20.29 -25.95 -1.59
C GLY A 458 19.09 -26.06 -2.53
N PHE A 459 17.93 -25.60 -2.09
CA PHE A 459 16.70 -25.59 -2.88
C PHE A 459 16.87 -24.85 -4.22
N SER A 460 17.47 -23.66 -4.23
CA SER A 460 17.68 -22.89 -5.46
C SER A 460 18.59 -23.62 -6.45
N THR A 461 19.58 -24.33 -5.94
CA THR A 461 20.51 -25.14 -6.76
C THR A 461 19.77 -26.32 -7.41
N ASP A 462 18.99 -27.07 -6.63
CA ASP A 462 18.24 -28.24 -7.10
C ASP A 462 17.10 -27.83 -8.04
N LEU A 463 16.47 -26.70 -7.79
CA LEU A 463 15.42 -26.15 -8.65
C LEU A 463 15.98 -25.71 -10.01
N ALA A 464 17.20 -25.16 -10.06
CA ALA A 464 17.84 -24.84 -11.33
C ALA A 464 18.04 -26.08 -12.19
N ASP A 465 18.49 -27.21 -11.58
CA ASP A 465 18.60 -28.49 -12.27
C ASP A 465 17.24 -28.99 -12.76
N LEU A 466 16.20 -28.87 -11.95
CA LEU A 466 14.84 -29.26 -12.32
C LEU A 466 14.30 -28.46 -13.52
N VAL A 467 14.45 -27.13 -13.49
CA VAL A 467 14.02 -26.26 -14.60
C VAL A 467 14.72 -26.63 -15.90
N VAL A 468 16.04 -26.83 -15.85
CA VAL A 468 16.85 -27.21 -17.03
C VAL A 468 16.45 -28.59 -17.54
N ALA A 469 16.18 -29.58 -16.67
CA ALA A 469 15.69 -30.91 -17.05
C ALA A 469 14.34 -30.85 -17.80
N HIS A 470 13.49 -29.90 -17.48
CA HIS A 470 12.26 -29.62 -18.23
C HIS A 470 12.47 -28.79 -19.52
N GLY A 471 13.72 -28.43 -19.87
CA GLY A 471 14.06 -27.61 -21.03
C GLY A 471 13.75 -26.13 -20.85
N GLY A 472 13.76 -25.65 -19.59
CA GLY A 472 13.32 -24.32 -19.21
C GLY A 472 14.43 -23.28 -19.13
N SER A 473 14.00 -22.05 -18.78
CA SER A 473 14.83 -20.88 -18.47
C SER A 473 14.71 -20.56 -16.98
N LEU A 474 15.84 -20.19 -16.35
CA LEU A 474 15.89 -19.79 -14.93
C LEU A 474 15.08 -18.53 -14.64
N SER A 475 14.90 -17.67 -15.64
CA SER A 475 14.03 -16.48 -15.58
C SER A 475 13.16 -16.41 -16.82
N GLY A 476 11.86 -16.13 -16.62
CA GLY A 476 10.86 -15.88 -17.66
C GLY A 476 10.53 -14.40 -17.86
N GLU A 477 10.79 -13.52 -16.86
CA GLU A 477 10.58 -12.07 -17.02
C GLU A 477 11.39 -11.18 -16.07
N HIS A 478 11.80 -11.65 -14.87
CA HIS A 478 12.38 -10.79 -13.85
C HIS A 478 13.87 -10.49 -14.04
N GLY A 479 14.56 -11.25 -14.89
CA GLY A 479 16.01 -11.24 -15.06
C GLY A 479 16.73 -12.14 -14.05
N ASP A 480 18.03 -12.32 -14.24
CA ASP A 480 18.86 -13.15 -13.35
C ASP A 480 19.36 -12.35 -12.15
N GLY A 481 19.77 -11.10 -12.39
CA GLY A 481 20.26 -10.18 -11.36
C GLY A 481 21.34 -10.76 -10.45
N LEU A 482 21.15 -10.57 -9.16
CA LEU A 482 21.95 -11.16 -8.08
C LEU A 482 21.38 -12.52 -7.62
N ALA A 483 20.13 -12.81 -7.98
CA ALA A 483 19.40 -13.98 -7.47
C ALA A 483 19.70 -15.28 -8.21
N ARG A 484 20.00 -15.21 -9.53
CA ARG A 484 20.08 -16.41 -10.39
C ARG A 484 21.34 -16.49 -11.24
N ALA A 485 22.03 -15.36 -11.45
CA ALA A 485 23.17 -15.30 -12.37
C ALA A 485 24.29 -16.30 -12.03
N GLU A 486 24.51 -16.60 -10.74
CA GLU A 486 25.45 -17.65 -10.31
C GLU A 486 25.10 -19.04 -10.86
N LEU A 487 23.84 -19.31 -11.17
CA LEU A 487 23.32 -20.60 -11.64
C LEU A 487 23.25 -20.72 -13.17
N LEU A 488 23.60 -19.66 -13.93
CA LEU A 488 23.64 -19.69 -15.40
C LEU A 488 24.49 -20.85 -15.99
N PRO A 489 25.60 -21.28 -15.39
CA PRO A 489 26.33 -22.45 -15.88
C PRO A 489 25.51 -23.74 -15.94
N LYS A 490 24.47 -23.90 -15.09
CA LYS A 490 23.56 -25.06 -15.14
C LYS A 490 22.71 -25.06 -16.40
N MET A 491 22.28 -23.89 -16.85
CA MET A 491 21.43 -23.74 -18.03
C MET A 491 22.24 -23.74 -19.34
N TYR A 492 23.37 -23.04 -19.35
CA TYR A 492 24.10 -22.76 -20.58
C TYR A 492 25.46 -23.47 -20.70
N GLY A 493 25.97 -24.03 -19.60
CA GLY A 493 27.33 -24.54 -19.53
C GLY A 493 28.38 -23.42 -19.41
N ASP A 494 29.59 -23.80 -18.97
CA ASP A 494 30.68 -22.84 -18.73
C ASP A 494 31.17 -22.10 -20.00
N ASP A 495 31.10 -22.76 -21.16
CA ASP A 495 31.54 -22.17 -22.42
C ASP A 495 30.70 -20.96 -22.82
N MET A 496 29.38 -21.09 -22.73
CA MET A 496 28.46 -20.00 -23.04
C MET A 496 28.59 -18.87 -22.00
N VAL A 497 28.74 -19.19 -20.72
CA VAL A 497 28.95 -18.16 -19.67
C VAL A 497 30.28 -17.42 -19.88
N ARG A 498 31.29 -18.08 -20.39
CA ARG A 498 32.53 -17.39 -20.84
C ARG A 498 32.25 -16.45 -22.05
N LEU A 499 31.36 -16.80 -22.96
CA LEU A 499 30.95 -15.90 -24.04
C LEU A 499 30.18 -14.69 -23.49
N PHE A 500 29.31 -14.89 -22.52
CA PHE A 500 28.66 -13.77 -21.82
C PHE A 500 29.68 -12.79 -21.20
N SER A 501 30.71 -13.32 -20.54
CA SER A 501 31.77 -12.51 -19.96
C SER A 501 32.57 -11.74 -21.04
N ARG A 502 32.89 -12.38 -22.18
CA ARG A 502 33.56 -11.72 -23.33
C ARG A 502 32.66 -10.65 -23.98
N PHE A 503 31.37 -10.89 -24.09
CA PHE A 503 30.42 -9.91 -24.59
C PHE A 503 30.36 -8.69 -23.67
N LYS A 504 30.28 -8.89 -22.35
CA LYS A 504 30.39 -7.81 -21.36
C LYS A 504 31.68 -7.00 -21.53
N ASP A 505 32.83 -7.66 -21.72
CA ASP A 505 34.13 -7.00 -21.88
C ASP A 505 34.24 -6.17 -23.18
N LEU A 506 33.47 -6.50 -24.22
CA LEU A 506 33.39 -5.65 -25.42
C LEU A 506 32.73 -4.31 -25.14
N TRP A 507 31.67 -4.30 -24.33
CA TRP A 507 30.89 -3.12 -24.00
C TRP A 507 31.44 -2.32 -22.82
N ASP A 508 31.90 -3.00 -21.80
CA ASP A 508 32.37 -2.43 -20.55
C ASP A 508 33.66 -3.14 -20.05
N PRO A 509 34.81 -2.88 -20.70
CA PRO A 509 36.08 -3.53 -20.32
C PRO A 509 36.55 -3.18 -18.92
N ALA A 510 36.09 -2.06 -18.34
CA ALA A 510 36.43 -1.65 -16.99
C ALA A 510 35.57 -2.31 -15.90
N GLY A 511 34.46 -2.97 -16.30
CA GLY A 511 33.52 -3.60 -15.36
C GLY A 511 32.76 -2.61 -14.46
N GLY A 512 32.64 -1.36 -14.93
CA GLY A 512 32.05 -0.28 -14.12
C GLY A 512 30.51 -0.25 -14.08
N LEU A 513 29.84 -0.94 -15.02
CA LEU A 513 28.38 -0.96 -15.08
C LEU A 513 27.81 -2.19 -14.36
N ASN A 514 27.01 -1.94 -13.34
CA ASN A 514 26.27 -2.91 -12.52
C ASN A 514 27.07 -4.20 -12.17
N PRO A 515 28.22 -4.09 -11.51
CA PRO A 515 29.05 -5.24 -11.20
C PRO A 515 28.33 -6.24 -10.28
N GLY A 516 28.55 -7.54 -10.52
CA GLY A 516 27.93 -8.64 -9.77
C GLY A 516 26.60 -9.14 -10.30
N ALA A 517 26.06 -8.49 -11.37
CA ALA A 517 24.88 -8.94 -12.11
C ALA A 517 25.29 -9.64 -13.42
N LEU A 518 24.55 -10.64 -13.88
CA LEU A 518 24.71 -11.43 -15.10
C LEU A 518 26.11 -12.03 -15.32
N ALA A 519 27.06 -11.21 -15.78
CA ALA A 519 28.45 -11.63 -16.01
C ALA A 519 29.26 -11.43 -14.73
N ARG A 520 30.03 -12.46 -14.31
CA ARG A 520 30.82 -12.46 -13.06
C ARG A 520 29.95 -12.16 -11.83
N PRO A 521 28.89 -12.98 -11.60
CA PRO A 521 27.93 -12.73 -10.54
C PRO A 521 28.56 -12.87 -9.15
N GLN A 522 27.94 -12.18 -8.17
CA GLN A 522 28.13 -12.49 -6.75
C GLN A 522 27.45 -13.81 -6.39
N ARG A 523 27.73 -14.34 -5.21
CA ARG A 523 27.00 -15.49 -4.67
C ARG A 523 25.57 -15.05 -4.31
N MET A 524 24.58 -15.94 -4.53
CA MET A 524 23.17 -15.62 -4.33
C MET A 524 22.79 -15.33 -2.88
N GLU A 525 23.53 -15.77 -1.91
CA GLU A 525 23.31 -15.49 -0.49
C GLU A 525 24.06 -14.24 0.03
N GLU A 526 24.86 -13.57 -0.81
CA GLU A 526 25.54 -12.35 -0.43
C GLU A 526 24.62 -11.13 -0.50
N ASN A 527 24.84 -10.17 0.39
CA ASN A 527 24.08 -8.91 0.45
C ASN A 527 22.57 -9.07 0.68
N LEU A 528 22.14 -10.13 1.36
CA LEU A 528 20.74 -10.27 1.77
C LEU A 528 20.37 -9.17 2.77
N ARG A 529 19.22 -8.49 2.53
CA ARG A 529 18.75 -7.35 3.32
C ARG A 529 18.42 -7.68 4.78
N PHE A 530 18.27 -8.96 5.09
CA PHE A 530 17.89 -9.44 6.42
C PHE A 530 19.07 -9.51 7.38
N ALA A 531 20.29 -9.64 6.87
CA ALA A 531 21.51 -9.81 7.67
C ALA A 531 21.83 -8.61 8.58
N VAL A 532 21.33 -7.42 8.25
CA VAL A 532 21.56 -6.16 8.99
C VAL A 532 20.48 -5.84 10.00
N LEU A 533 19.39 -6.60 10.05
CA LEU A 533 18.28 -6.35 10.96
C LEU A 533 18.57 -6.88 12.38
N PRO A 534 17.98 -6.27 13.42
CA PRO A 534 18.12 -6.75 14.79
C PRO A 534 17.72 -8.23 14.92
N SER A 535 18.55 -9.03 15.57
CA SER A 535 18.27 -10.45 15.87
C SER A 535 17.23 -10.66 16.95
N ARG A 536 16.88 -9.62 17.69
CA ARG A 536 15.84 -9.62 18.75
C ARG A 536 14.85 -8.50 18.46
N PRO A 537 13.56 -8.70 18.80
CA PRO A 537 12.56 -7.65 18.69
C PRO A 537 13.01 -6.39 19.43
N VAL A 538 12.80 -5.23 18.83
CA VAL A 538 13.02 -3.93 19.49
C VAL A 538 11.86 -3.63 20.41
N ASP A 539 12.13 -2.89 21.49
CA ASP A 539 11.10 -2.46 22.44
C ASP A 539 10.19 -1.41 21.80
N VAL A 540 8.90 -1.67 21.82
CA VAL A 540 7.86 -0.86 21.15
C VAL A 540 6.57 -0.84 21.97
N GLU A 541 5.75 0.18 21.72
CA GLU A 541 4.50 0.44 22.45
C GLU A 541 3.29 -0.28 21.84
N PHE A 542 3.23 -0.40 20.50
CA PHE A 542 2.17 -1.14 19.82
C PHE A 542 2.44 -2.66 19.82
N GLY A 543 1.40 -3.44 19.90
CA GLY A 543 1.50 -4.90 20.00
C GLY A 543 1.81 -5.64 18.71
N TYR A 544 1.74 -4.98 17.53
CA TYR A 544 1.99 -5.58 16.20
C TYR A 544 1.46 -7.03 16.06
N PRO A 545 0.15 -7.28 16.25
CA PRO A 545 -0.38 -8.63 16.39
C PRO A 545 -0.19 -9.52 15.14
N HIS A 546 -0.06 -8.89 13.97
CA HIS A 546 0.16 -9.58 12.70
C HIS A 546 1.64 -9.86 12.39
N ASP A 547 2.56 -9.42 13.27
CA ASP A 547 4.01 -9.51 13.12
C ASP A 547 4.67 -10.09 14.38
N ASN A 548 3.90 -10.84 15.18
CA ASN A 548 4.35 -11.50 16.41
C ASN A 548 5.00 -10.53 17.43
N GLY A 549 4.55 -9.29 17.46
CA GLY A 549 5.10 -8.25 18.35
C GLY A 549 6.44 -7.67 17.88
N ASP A 550 6.91 -8.01 16.66
CA ASP A 550 8.20 -7.56 16.15
C ASP A 550 8.04 -6.40 15.17
N PHE A 551 8.50 -5.22 15.56
CA PHE A 551 8.52 -4.03 14.69
C PHE A 551 9.40 -4.22 13.45
N SER A 552 10.49 -4.97 13.54
CA SER A 552 11.32 -5.31 12.38
C SER A 552 10.53 -6.14 11.36
N ALA A 553 9.71 -7.11 11.82
CA ALA A 553 8.80 -7.86 10.97
C ALA A 553 7.72 -6.97 10.34
N ALA A 554 7.18 -6.00 11.10
CA ALA A 554 6.22 -5.02 10.59
C ALA A 554 6.82 -4.15 9.48
N VAL A 555 8.02 -3.61 9.67
CA VAL A 555 8.73 -2.78 8.68
C VAL A 555 9.05 -3.58 7.40
N ARG A 556 9.53 -4.83 7.52
CA ARG A 556 9.87 -5.68 6.36
C ARG A 556 8.66 -6.27 5.62
N ARG A 557 7.41 -6.02 6.08
CA ARG A 557 6.22 -6.24 5.25
C ARG A 557 6.35 -5.57 3.89
N CYS A 558 6.98 -4.40 3.83
CA CYS A 558 7.23 -3.73 2.57
C CYS A 558 8.24 -4.52 1.72
N VAL A 559 7.73 -5.25 0.74
CA VAL A 559 8.52 -6.02 -0.24
C VAL A 559 8.80 -5.24 -1.53
N GLY A 560 8.60 -3.93 -1.54
CA GLY A 560 8.95 -3.10 -2.69
C GLY A 560 7.99 -3.12 -3.87
N VAL A 561 6.80 -3.73 -3.77
CA VAL A 561 5.77 -3.77 -4.84
C VAL A 561 5.44 -2.38 -5.41
N ALA A 562 5.66 -1.34 -4.62
CA ALA A 562 5.60 0.07 -5.02
C ALA A 562 4.22 0.58 -5.49
N LYS A 563 3.10 -0.10 -5.19
CA LYS A 563 1.74 0.39 -5.49
C LYS A 563 1.47 1.78 -4.88
N CYS A 564 2.20 2.16 -3.81
CA CYS A 564 2.20 3.51 -3.22
C CYS A 564 2.85 4.60 -4.09
N ARG A 565 3.39 4.25 -5.26
CA ARG A 565 3.95 5.19 -6.24
C ARG A 565 3.07 5.38 -7.48
N ASN A 566 1.85 4.88 -7.47
CA ASN A 566 0.91 5.19 -8.54
C ASN A 566 0.67 6.70 -8.58
N GLU A 567 0.85 7.32 -9.73
CA GLU A 567 0.64 8.75 -9.94
C GLU A 567 -0.84 9.09 -10.15
N SER A 568 -1.64 8.13 -10.60
CA SER A 568 -3.09 8.27 -10.74
C SER A 568 -3.85 7.37 -9.77
N VAL A 569 -4.98 7.85 -9.27
CA VAL A 569 -5.92 7.05 -8.46
C VAL A 569 -7.18 6.83 -9.27
N SER A 570 -7.55 5.57 -9.42
CA SER A 570 -8.86 5.21 -9.97
C SER A 570 -9.78 4.67 -8.87
N GLY A 571 -11.02 5.11 -8.83
CA GLY A 571 -12.03 4.62 -7.89
C GLY A 571 -11.76 5.03 -6.43
N ALA A 572 -12.01 4.13 -5.48
CA ALA A 572 -12.00 4.40 -4.05
C ALA A 572 -10.61 4.36 -3.37
N SER A 573 -9.54 4.04 -4.09
CA SER A 573 -8.18 3.90 -3.51
C SER A 573 -7.70 5.21 -2.86
N VAL A 574 -6.93 5.09 -1.78
CA VAL A 574 -6.44 6.22 -0.97
C VAL A 574 -4.90 6.32 -1.00
N MET A 575 -4.20 5.20 -1.03
CA MET A 575 -2.73 5.14 -0.89
C MET A 575 -2.02 5.75 -2.11
N CYS A 576 -0.97 6.50 -2.04
CA CYS A 576 -0.36 7.27 -0.94
C CYS A 576 -0.46 8.76 -1.30
N PRO A 577 -1.34 9.54 -0.67
CA PRO A 577 -1.62 10.91 -1.12
C PRO A 577 -0.40 11.84 -1.07
N SER A 578 0.46 11.69 -0.07
CA SER A 578 1.67 12.53 0.02
C SER A 578 2.67 12.28 -1.10
N TYR A 579 2.81 11.04 -1.60
CA TYR A 579 3.64 10.77 -2.76
C TYR A 579 3.10 11.46 -4.00
N ARG A 580 1.79 11.37 -4.25
CA ARG A 580 1.16 12.02 -5.41
C ARG A 580 1.26 13.55 -5.37
N ALA A 581 1.17 14.12 -4.17
CA ALA A 581 1.33 15.55 -3.99
C ALA A 581 2.75 16.07 -4.20
N THR A 582 3.79 15.23 -3.99
CA THR A 582 5.19 15.69 -3.98
C THR A 582 6.05 15.05 -5.05
N GLY A 583 5.70 13.88 -5.58
CA GLY A 583 6.54 13.07 -6.48
C GLY A 583 7.78 12.45 -5.82
N GLU A 584 7.96 12.66 -4.49
CA GLU A 584 9.17 12.29 -3.77
C GLU A 584 9.09 10.87 -3.20
N GLU A 585 10.10 10.02 -3.50
CA GLU A 585 10.17 8.64 -2.99
C GLU A 585 10.05 8.56 -1.47
N GLN A 586 10.70 9.46 -0.75
CA GLN A 586 10.67 9.51 0.72
C GLN A 586 9.25 9.68 1.29
N HIS A 587 8.33 10.23 0.53
CA HIS A 587 6.94 10.45 0.94
C HIS A 587 6.01 9.30 0.52
N SER A 588 6.53 8.26 -0.13
CA SER A 588 5.81 7.01 -0.39
C SER A 588 5.84 6.08 0.83
N THR A 589 4.88 5.16 0.93
CA THR A 589 4.91 4.09 1.96
C THR A 589 6.19 3.26 1.85
N ARG A 590 6.64 2.97 0.61
CA ARG A 590 7.88 2.22 0.34
C ARG A 590 9.11 2.98 0.82
N GLY A 591 9.23 4.26 0.51
CA GLY A 591 10.35 5.09 0.93
C GLY A 591 10.45 5.19 2.46
N ARG A 592 9.33 5.41 3.14
CA ARG A 592 9.26 5.42 4.61
C ARG A 592 9.66 4.07 5.22
N ALA A 593 9.19 2.96 4.65
CA ALA A 593 9.56 1.64 5.13
C ALA A 593 11.07 1.35 4.94
N ARG A 594 11.68 1.82 3.83
CA ARG A 594 13.13 1.72 3.62
C ARG A 594 13.93 2.53 4.63
N LEU A 595 13.53 3.76 4.90
CA LEU A 595 14.18 4.59 5.92
C LEU A 595 14.07 3.97 7.32
N LEU A 596 12.92 3.41 7.68
CA LEU A 596 12.75 2.65 8.92
C LEU A 596 13.61 1.39 8.95
N HIS A 597 13.75 0.68 7.83
CA HIS A 597 14.64 -0.46 7.72
C HIS A 597 16.11 -0.05 7.96
N GLU A 598 16.57 1.03 7.29
CA GLU A 598 17.94 1.53 7.46
C GLU A 598 18.18 2.10 8.88
N MET A 599 17.15 2.63 9.51
CA MET A 599 17.19 3.01 10.93
C MET A 599 17.42 1.80 11.85
N LEU A 600 16.73 0.69 11.58
CA LEU A 600 16.89 -0.56 12.34
C LEU A 600 18.25 -1.21 12.06
N ALA A 601 18.76 -1.10 10.84
CA ALA A 601 20.08 -1.58 10.44
C ALA A 601 21.23 -0.76 11.08
N GLY A 602 21.04 0.54 11.30
CA GLY A 602 22.00 1.42 11.98
C GLY A 602 23.28 1.75 11.20
N GLU A 603 23.36 1.40 9.90
CA GLU A 603 24.55 1.61 9.06
C GLU A 603 24.51 2.93 8.29
N VAL A 604 23.43 3.19 7.55
CA VAL A 604 23.23 4.42 6.76
C VAL A 604 22.53 5.48 7.60
N VAL A 605 21.44 5.12 8.27
CA VAL A 605 20.70 5.95 9.23
C VAL A 605 21.14 5.53 10.64
N ARG A 606 21.97 6.35 11.29
CA ARG A 606 22.72 5.94 12.49
C ARG A 606 22.07 6.33 13.82
N ASP A 607 21.21 7.35 13.80
CA ASP A 607 20.67 7.94 15.04
C ASP A 607 19.45 7.19 15.62
N GLY A 608 19.14 5.99 15.07
CA GLY A 608 18.03 5.16 15.52
C GLY A 608 16.73 5.96 15.60
N TRP A 609 15.99 5.85 16.70
CA TRP A 609 14.74 6.57 16.93
C TRP A 609 14.88 8.10 16.92
N ARG A 610 16.11 8.64 17.00
CA ARG A 610 16.38 10.08 16.98
C ARG A 610 16.70 10.62 15.58
N SER A 611 16.64 9.79 14.53
CA SER A 611 16.94 10.18 13.16
C SER A 611 16.01 11.28 12.64
N GLU A 612 16.61 12.33 12.08
CA GLU A 612 15.88 13.40 11.41
C GLU A 612 15.46 13.01 9.99
N GLU A 613 16.19 12.11 9.33
CA GLU A 613 15.85 11.56 8.02
C GLU A 613 14.53 10.79 8.07
N VAL A 614 14.37 9.92 9.08
CA VAL A 614 13.11 9.18 9.30
C VAL A 614 11.99 10.15 9.70
N ARG A 615 12.26 11.09 10.61
CA ARG A 615 11.30 12.11 11.03
C ARG A 615 10.78 12.89 9.82
N GLY A 616 11.69 13.41 8.97
CA GLY A 616 11.33 14.20 7.79
C GLY A 616 10.47 13.41 6.80
N ALA A 617 10.79 12.15 6.54
CA ALA A 617 10.00 11.29 5.66
C ALA A 617 8.61 10.97 6.22
N LEU A 618 8.50 10.80 7.56
CA LEU A 618 7.23 10.54 8.24
C LEU A 618 6.40 11.81 8.46
N ASP A 619 7.00 12.99 8.41
CA ASP A 619 6.33 14.29 8.63
C ASP A 619 5.13 14.45 7.71
N LEU A 620 5.32 14.27 6.41
CA LEU A 620 4.24 14.36 5.40
C LEU A 620 3.38 13.09 5.29
N CYS A 621 3.44 12.16 6.24
CA CYS A 621 2.48 11.07 6.32
C CYS A 621 1.16 11.55 6.96
N LEU A 622 0.07 11.52 6.19
CA LEU A 622 -1.25 11.97 6.63
C LEU A 622 -1.91 11.04 7.67
N SER A 623 -1.32 9.90 7.98
CA SER A 623 -1.91 8.85 8.83
C SER A 623 -3.32 8.41 8.39
N CYS A 624 -3.57 8.44 7.08
CA CYS A 624 -4.87 8.12 6.46
C CYS A 624 -5.21 6.62 6.48
N LYS A 625 -4.28 5.75 6.91
CA LYS A 625 -4.38 4.28 6.91
C LYS A 625 -4.64 3.63 5.54
N GLY A 626 -4.67 4.40 4.44
CA GLY A 626 -4.90 3.84 3.08
C GLY A 626 -3.92 2.72 2.72
N CYS A 627 -2.67 2.76 3.20
CA CYS A 627 -1.71 1.69 2.99
C CYS A 627 -2.07 0.37 3.71
N ARG A 628 -2.93 0.37 4.73
CA ARG A 628 -3.40 -0.85 5.40
C ARG A 628 -4.30 -1.70 4.51
N SER A 629 -5.12 -1.07 3.66
CA SER A 629 -6.06 -1.75 2.75
C SER A 629 -5.57 -1.83 1.30
N ASP A 630 -4.98 -0.74 0.78
CA ASP A 630 -4.63 -0.66 -0.63
C ASP A 630 -3.26 -1.30 -0.93
N CYS A 631 -2.40 -1.44 0.09
CA CYS A 631 -1.14 -2.16 -0.04
C CYS A 631 -1.39 -3.67 0.07
N PRO A 632 -1.01 -4.46 -0.93
CA PRO A 632 -1.28 -5.90 -0.93
C PRO A 632 -0.58 -6.66 0.21
N VAL A 633 0.40 -6.04 0.87
CA VAL A 633 1.10 -6.59 2.06
C VAL A 633 0.66 -5.97 3.39
N GLY A 634 -0.33 -5.06 3.37
CA GLY A 634 -0.95 -4.49 4.57
C GLY A 634 -0.01 -3.70 5.48
N VAL A 635 0.82 -2.81 4.92
CA VAL A 635 1.68 -1.91 5.72
C VAL A 635 0.82 -0.88 6.44
N ASP A 636 0.90 -0.75 7.76
CA ASP A 636 0.23 0.33 8.52
C ASP A 636 1.22 1.44 8.91
N MET A 637 1.54 2.30 7.95
CA MET A 637 2.49 3.40 8.16
C MET A 637 2.00 4.43 9.20
N ALA A 638 0.70 4.52 9.44
CA ALA A 638 0.15 5.40 10.48
C ALA A 638 0.58 4.94 11.88
N THR A 639 0.51 3.64 12.14
CA THR A 639 0.99 3.02 13.38
C THR A 639 2.51 3.17 13.51
N TYR A 640 3.28 2.94 12.43
CA TYR A 640 4.75 3.09 12.45
C TYR A 640 5.18 4.54 12.70
N LYS A 641 4.46 5.53 12.13
CA LYS A 641 4.67 6.96 12.44
C LYS A 641 4.43 7.26 13.91
N ALA A 642 3.33 6.77 14.48
CA ALA A 642 2.99 7.01 15.86
C ALA A 642 4.04 6.41 16.82
N GLU A 643 4.51 5.19 16.55
CA GLU A 643 5.59 4.53 17.27
C GLU A 643 6.88 5.34 17.20
N PHE A 644 7.33 5.68 15.99
CA PHE A 644 8.53 6.47 15.80
C PHE A 644 8.47 7.81 16.54
N LEU A 645 7.37 8.56 16.44
CA LEU A 645 7.20 9.84 17.11
C LEU A 645 7.18 9.71 18.65
N HIS A 646 6.70 8.59 19.18
CA HIS A 646 6.79 8.32 20.61
C HIS A 646 8.24 8.31 21.07
N HIS A 647 9.06 7.46 20.51
CA HIS A 647 10.48 7.30 20.85
C HIS A 647 11.33 8.52 20.46
N HIS A 648 11.05 9.14 19.29
CA HIS A 648 11.80 10.31 18.81
C HIS A 648 11.74 11.48 19.80
N TYR A 649 10.56 11.72 20.38
CA TYR A 649 10.34 12.83 21.31
C TYR A 649 10.43 12.44 22.79
N GLU A 650 10.86 11.23 23.11
CA GLU A 650 11.12 10.83 24.50
C GLU A 650 12.20 11.71 25.12
N GLY A 651 11.86 12.39 26.23
CA GLY A 651 12.75 13.36 26.88
C GLY A 651 13.01 14.67 26.12
N ARG A 652 12.26 14.94 25.02
CA ARG A 652 12.40 16.15 24.19
C ARG A 652 11.11 16.95 24.11
N MET A 653 11.25 18.25 23.84
CA MET A 653 10.08 19.11 23.53
C MET A 653 9.50 18.73 22.16
N ARG A 654 8.19 18.60 22.09
CA ARG A 654 7.44 18.34 20.85
C ARG A 654 7.10 19.65 20.14
N PRO A 655 6.82 19.63 18.83
CA PRO A 655 6.25 20.78 18.12
C PRO A 655 4.99 21.33 18.80
N ALA A 656 4.77 22.64 18.69
CA ALA A 656 3.61 23.30 19.32
C ALA A 656 2.27 22.68 18.87
N ALA A 657 2.17 22.23 17.63
CA ALA A 657 1.03 21.54 17.06
C ALA A 657 0.65 20.24 17.83
N HIS A 658 1.64 19.51 18.36
CA HIS A 658 1.39 18.32 19.17
C HIS A 658 0.71 18.62 20.50
N TYR A 659 0.89 19.84 21.05
CA TYR A 659 0.22 20.28 22.29
C TYR A 659 -1.13 20.93 22.00
N SER A 660 -1.22 21.79 20.96
CA SER A 660 -2.48 22.46 20.62
C SER A 660 -3.51 21.45 20.08
N MET A 661 -3.16 20.61 19.13
CA MET A 661 -4.06 19.69 18.45
C MET A 661 -4.06 18.27 19.05
N GLY A 662 -2.93 17.77 19.51
CA GLY A 662 -2.89 16.47 20.21
C GLY A 662 -3.73 16.47 21.48
N TRP A 663 -3.78 17.56 22.24
CA TRP A 663 -4.58 17.74 23.45
C TRP A 663 -5.96 18.36 23.20
N LEU A 664 -6.36 18.51 21.94
CA LEU A 664 -7.63 19.11 21.56
C LEU A 664 -8.86 18.57 22.34
N PRO A 665 -9.00 17.25 22.59
CA PRO A 665 -10.15 16.74 23.36
C PRO A 665 -10.23 17.33 24.78
N LEU A 666 -9.09 17.64 25.40
CA LEU A 666 -9.06 18.26 26.73
C LEU A 666 -9.34 19.76 26.69
N TRP A 667 -8.80 20.46 25.70
CA TRP A 667 -9.05 21.89 25.50
C TRP A 667 -10.52 22.17 25.22
N LEU A 668 -11.14 21.39 24.32
CA LEU A 668 -12.57 21.49 24.00
C LEU A 668 -13.45 21.17 25.21
N ARG A 669 -13.07 20.14 25.99
CA ARG A 669 -13.78 19.81 27.24
C ARG A 669 -13.69 20.91 28.29
N ALA A 670 -12.53 21.53 28.47
CA ALA A 670 -12.32 22.63 29.38
C ALA A 670 -13.13 23.87 28.94
N GLY A 671 -13.06 24.25 27.67
CA GLY A 671 -13.83 25.34 27.09
C GLY A 671 -15.36 25.15 27.25
N ALA A 672 -15.84 23.94 27.02
CA ALA A 672 -17.26 23.59 27.20
C ALA A 672 -17.70 23.63 28.67
N ALA A 673 -16.83 23.20 29.61
CA ALA A 673 -17.11 23.26 31.05
C ALA A 673 -17.20 24.70 31.55
N LEU A 674 -16.32 25.57 31.04
CA LEU A 674 -16.29 27.01 31.34
C LEU A 674 -17.33 27.82 30.54
N ARG A 675 -18.08 27.21 29.64
CA ARG A 675 -19.00 27.88 28.69
C ARG A 675 -18.32 28.98 27.88
N ALA A 676 -17.04 28.78 27.55
CA ALA A 676 -16.18 29.77 26.90
C ALA A 676 -16.37 29.85 25.37
N ALA A 677 -17.20 29.02 24.74
CA ALA A 677 -17.39 28.97 23.31
C ALA A 677 -17.71 30.36 22.67
N PRO A 678 -18.64 31.17 23.18
CA PRO A 678 -18.92 32.44 22.55
C PRO A 678 -17.72 33.43 22.59
N VAL A 679 -16.97 33.40 23.69
CA VAL A 679 -15.78 34.26 23.87
C VAL A 679 -14.64 33.79 22.98
N LEU A 680 -14.39 32.47 22.93
CA LEU A 680 -13.31 31.92 22.11
C LEU A 680 -13.60 32.11 20.61
N ASN A 681 -14.84 31.90 20.18
CA ASN A 681 -15.23 32.14 18.78
C ASN A 681 -15.12 33.64 18.42
N ALA A 682 -15.51 34.56 19.32
CA ALA A 682 -15.32 35.99 19.10
C ALA A 682 -13.84 36.41 18.99
N LEU A 683 -12.98 35.83 19.84
CA LEU A 683 -11.54 36.04 19.81
C LEU A 683 -10.88 35.50 18.56
N SER A 684 -11.30 34.31 18.10
CA SER A 684 -10.80 33.71 16.85
C SER A 684 -11.23 34.46 15.60
N GLY A 685 -12.32 35.22 15.65
CA GLY A 685 -12.77 36.15 14.60
C GLY A 685 -11.96 37.45 14.50
N VAL A 686 -11.11 37.78 15.50
CA VAL A 686 -10.26 38.98 15.49
C VAL A 686 -8.91 38.62 14.85
N ALA A 687 -8.66 39.06 13.61
CA ALA A 687 -7.52 38.65 12.79
C ALA A 687 -6.15 38.67 13.51
N PRO A 688 -5.71 39.76 14.24
CA PRO A 688 -4.42 39.70 14.91
C PRO A 688 -4.35 38.69 16.07
N LEU A 689 -5.46 38.44 16.78
CA LEU A 689 -5.52 37.47 17.87
C LEU A 689 -5.52 36.05 17.30
N ALA A 690 -6.26 35.80 16.23
CA ALA A 690 -6.25 34.52 15.51
C ALA A 690 -4.85 34.20 14.96
N ALA A 691 -4.17 35.19 14.35
CA ALA A 691 -2.81 35.02 13.84
C ALA A 691 -1.82 34.67 14.97
N LEU A 692 -1.92 35.33 16.12
CA LEU A 692 -1.10 35.05 17.29
C LEU A 692 -1.38 33.60 17.84
N ALA A 693 -2.66 33.26 17.96
CA ALA A 693 -3.07 31.93 18.43
C ALA A 693 -2.60 30.80 17.48
N LYS A 694 -2.75 30.99 16.14
CA LYS A 694 -2.25 30.06 15.12
C LYS A 694 -0.74 29.88 15.25
N ARG A 695 0.02 30.99 15.30
CA ARG A 695 1.48 30.93 15.45
C ARG A 695 1.92 30.22 16.74
N ALA A 696 1.30 30.54 17.87
CA ALA A 696 1.61 29.91 19.17
C ALA A 696 1.22 28.42 19.18
N GLY A 697 0.16 28.06 18.47
CA GLY A 697 -0.34 26.68 18.34
C GLY A 697 0.33 25.86 17.24
N GLY A 698 1.24 26.42 16.44
CA GLY A 698 1.85 25.72 15.29
C GLY A 698 0.85 25.46 14.15
N ILE A 699 -0.18 26.30 14.01
CA ILE A 699 -1.24 26.17 13.01
C ILE A 699 -0.87 27.01 11.78
N ALA A 700 -1.12 26.45 10.59
CA ALA A 700 -0.92 27.15 9.32
C ALA A 700 -1.74 28.45 9.26
N PRO A 701 -1.14 29.58 8.83
CA PRO A 701 -1.83 30.86 8.79
C PRO A 701 -3.05 30.89 7.84
N GLU A 702 -3.03 30.04 6.80
CA GLU A 702 -4.09 29.90 5.80
C GLU A 702 -5.34 29.20 6.35
N ARG A 703 -5.24 28.49 7.47
CA ARG A 703 -6.34 27.69 8.05
C ARG A 703 -7.19 28.51 9.01
N ASP A 704 -8.50 28.36 8.90
CA ASP A 704 -9.41 28.90 9.90
C ASP A 704 -9.58 27.97 11.09
N ILE A 705 -9.58 28.51 12.29
CA ILE A 705 -9.83 27.76 13.52
C ILE A 705 -11.31 27.38 13.57
N PRO A 706 -11.66 26.07 13.67
CA PRO A 706 -13.06 25.67 13.72
C PRO A 706 -13.80 26.24 14.92
N GLU A 707 -15.04 26.67 14.71
CA GLU A 707 -15.90 27.24 15.74
C GLU A 707 -16.33 26.20 16.77
N LEU A 708 -16.31 26.59 18.03
CA LEU A 708 -16.82 25.79 19.15
C LEU A 708 -18.35 25.89 19.21
N ALA A 709 -19.02 24.76 19.31
CA ALA A 709 -20.47 24.75 19.50
C ALA A 709 -20.87 25.35 20.87
N PRO A 710 -21.80 26.28 20.93
CA PRO A 710 -22.27 26.87 22.17
C PRO A 710 -22.87 25.83 23.15
N GLU A 711 -23.51 24.81 22.61
CA GLU A 711 -24.07 23.69 23.37
C GLU A 711 -23.52 22.35 22.86
N PRO A 712 -22.66 21.64 23.65
CA PRO A 712 -22.19 20.31 23.31
C PRO A 712 -23.32 19.29 23.19
N PHE A 713 -23.18 18.31 22.27
CA PHE A 713 -24.16 17.22 22.09
C PHE A 713 -24.52 16.49 23.39
N THR A 714 -23.52 16.15 24.20
CA THR A 714 -23.75 15.46 25.48
C THR A 714 -24.48 16.29 26.54
N ARG A 715 -24.47 17.63 26.43
CA ARG A 715 -25.30 18.51 27.28
C ARG A 715 -26.75 18.45 26.83
N TRP A 716 -27.01 18.68 25.53
CA TRP A 716 -28.33 18.53 24.92
C TRP A 716 -28.96 17.18 25.23
N TRP A 717 -28.20 16.07 25.10
CA TRP A 717 -28.68 14.73 25.41
C TRP A 717 -29.16 14.60 26.87
N ARG A 718 -28.35 15.06 27.82
CA ARG A 718 -28.70 15.02 29.25
C ARG A 718 -29.97 15.82 29.57
N GLU A 719 -30.15 16.99 28.95
CA GLU A 719 -31.33 17.83 29.12
C GLU A 719 -32.57 17.15 28.53
N ARG A 720 -32.45 16.54 27.36
CA ARG A 720 -33.50 15.76 26.71
C ARG A 720 -33.98 14.60 27.58
N VAL A 721 -33.06 13.78 28.10
CA VAL A 721 -33.38 12.64 28.97
C VAL A 721 -34.02 13.10 30.29
N ARG A 722 -33.56 14.18 30.91
CA ARG A 722 -34.17 14.75 32.11
C ARG A 722 -35.58 15.31 31.84
N GLY A 723 -35.76 15.95 30.70
CA GLY A 723 -37.10 16.44 30.27
C GLY A 723 -38.11 15.33 30.06
N ALA A 724 -37.68 14.21 29.42
CA ALA A 724 -38.52 13.05 29.25
C ALA A 724 -38.91 12.37 30.58
N ALA A 725 -37.95 12.25 31.52
CA ALA A 725 -38.20 11.69 32.85
C ALA A 725 -39.16 12.57 33.67
N ARG A 726 -39.11 13.90 33.52
CA ARG A 726 -40.08 14.81 34.19
C ARG A 726 -41.49 14.68 33.59
N ARG A 727 -41.62 14.56 32.27
CA ARG A 727 -42.93 14.34 31.63
C ARG A 727 -43.55 13.00 32.01
N GLY A 728 -42.80 11.93 32.05
CA GLY A 728 -43.33 10.60 32.47
C GLY A 728 -43.63 10.52 33.96
N ALA A 729 -43.15 11.48 34.79
CA ALA A 729 -43.52 11.58 36.23
C ALA A 729 -44.84 12.39 36.45
N VAL A 730 -45.23 13.21 35.44
CA VAL A 730 -46.48 14.01 35.53
C VAL A 730 -47.70 13.20 35.01
N ASP A 731 -47.47 12.20 34.14
CA ASP A 731 -48.53 11.35 33.54
C ASP A 731 -48.73 10.02 34.29
N GLY A 732 -48.29 9.92 35.52
CA GLY A 732 -48.61 8.78 36.40
C GLY A 732 -50.09 8.81 36.78
N PRO A 733 -50.83 7.65 36.79
CA PRO A 733 -52.28 7.59 36.98
C PRO A 733 -52.70 8.29 38.26
N GLY A 734 -53.52 9.30 38.10
CA GLY A 734 -54.12 10.09 39.17
C GLY A 734 -54.79 9.19 40.23
N GLY A 735 -54.33 9.25 41.47
CA GLY A 735 -54.94 8.59 42.57
C GLY A 735 -56.29 9.22 42.87
N VAL A 736 -57.31 8.40 42.88
CA VAL A 736 -58.71 8.71 43.32
C VAL A 736 -58.67 9.05 44.77
N SER A 737 -59.09 10.27 45.12
CA SER A 737 -59.36 10.72 46.48
C SER A 737 -60.60 10.02 47.03
N GLY A 738 -60.47 9.29 48.13
CA GLY A 738 -61.59 8.81 48.95
C GLY A 738 -61.33 9.12 50.40
N GLY A 739 -62.17 9.98 50.98
CA GLY A 739 -62.04 10.54 52.30
C GLY A 739 -62.48 9.60 53.44
N GLY A 740 -62.10 9.95 54.65
CA GLY A 740 -62.59 9.36 55.84
C GLY A 740 -61.62 9.35 57.07
N GLY A 741 -61.64 10.41 57.89
CA GLY A 741 -61.04 10.35 59.24
C GLY A 741 -61.95 9.59 60.22
N PRO A 742 -61.79 9.54 61.54
CA PRO A 742 -60.92 10.39 62.35
C PRO A 742 -60.25 9.65 63.57
N SER A 743 -59.37 10.42 64.29
CA SER A 743 -59.10 10.47 65.75
C SER A 743 -58.82 9.24 66.60
N ALA A 744 -57.70 9.25 67.26
CA ALA A 744 -57.53 9.38 68.77
C ALA A 744 -56.17 8.95 69.26
N VAL A 745 -55.48 9.89 69.88
CA VAL A 745 -55.08 9.98 71.31
C VAL A 745 -54.18 8.86 71.90
N GLY A 746 -53.04 9.29 72.46
CA GLY A 746 -52.35 8.63 73.53
C GLY A 746 -50.83 8.63 73.49
N GLY A 747 -50.22 9.52 74.28
CA GLY A 747 -48.77 9.51 74.55
C GLY A 747 -48.45 8.59 75.73
N PRO A 748 -47.43 8.79 76.60
CA PRO A 748 -46.02 9.10 76.26
C PRO A 748 -45.10 8.09 76.92
N GLY A 749 -43.82 8.13 76.70
CA GLY A 749 -42.87 7.55 77.64
C GLY A 749 -41.48 7.09 77.13
N GLY A 750 -40.48 7.82 77.53
CA GLY A 750 -39.27 7.20 78.08
C GLY A 750 -38.12 6.83 77.15
N GLY A 751 -37.15 7.72 76.99
CA GLY A 751 -35.84 7.62 77.52
C GLY A 751 -34.77 6.72 76.86
N ALA A 752 -33.64 7.41 76.63
CA ALA A 752 -32.25 6.94 76.68
C ALA A 752 -31.49 6.60 75.44
N GLY A 753 -30.61 7.48 75.11
CA GLY A 753 -29.19 7.31 74.87
C GLY A 753 -28.67 6.32 73.84
N GLY A 754 -28.05 6.81 72.74
CA GLY A 754 -27.22 5.96 71.90
C GLY A 754 -26.68 6.70 70.69
N THR A 755 -25.45 7.02 70.79
CA THR A 755 -24.44 7.48 69.86
C THR A 755 -24.77 7.39 68.36
N ARG A 756 -24.61 8.51 67.67
CA ARG A 756 -24.62 8.62 66.18
C ARG A 756 -23.39 7.94 65.59
N PRO A 757 -23.51 7.16 64.48
CA PRO A 757 -22.47 6.99 63.47
C PRO A 757 -22.73 7.94 62.33
N SER A 758 -21.66 8.59 61.80
CA SER A 758 -21.65 9.47 60.68
C SER A 758 -22.10 8.73 59.42
N ALA A 759 -23.17 9.17 58.78
CA ALA A 759 -23.61 8.71 57.48
C ALA A 759 -22.67 9.27 56.40
N ALA A 760 -21.74 8.42 55.91
CA ALA A 760 -21.15 8.60 54.59
C ALA A 760 -22.26 8.39 53.56
N GLY A 761 -22.63 9.47 52.83
CA GLY A 761 -23.68 9.47 51.83
C GLY A 761 -23.34 8.54 50.66
N ALA A 762 -24.05 7.46 50.54
CA ALA A 762 -24.13 6.68 49.34
C ALA A 762 -24.83 7.55 48.25
N VAL A 763 -24.04 8.08 47.29
CA VAL A 763 -24.57 8.69 46.10
C VAL A 763 -25.17 7.56 45.25
N GLY A 764 -26.48 7.46 45.19
CA GLY A 764 -27.20 6.51 44.34
C GLY A 764 -26.79 6.69 42.86
N PRO A 765 -26.89 5.64 42.04
CA PRO A 765 -26.44 5.67 40.62
C PRO A 765 -27.12 6.81 39.87
N ARG A 766 -26.31 7.62 39.18
CA ARG A 766 -26.81 8.69 38.30
C ARG A 766 -27.71 8.08 37.22
N ALA A 767 -28.76 8.77 36.79
CA ALA A 767 -29.79 8.30 35.85
C ALA A 767 -29.22 7.65 34.56
N GLY A 768 -28.00 8.00 34.11
CA GLY A 768 -27.35 7.39 32.96
C GLY A 768 -26.71 6.02 33.24
N GLU A 769 -26.23 5.78 34.44
CA GLU A 769 -25.71 4.47 34.88
C GLU A 769 -26.83 3.46 35.10
N ALA A 770 -28.02 3.94 35.53
CA ALA A 770 -29.24 3.12 35.64
C ALA A 770 -29.81 2.77 34.25
N ALA A 771 -29.69 3.66 33.24
CA ALA A 771 -30.16 3.39 31.88
C ALA A 771 -29.30 2.34 31.15
N LEU A 772 -27.98 2.38 31.33
CA LEU A 772 -27.05 1.36 30.82
C LEU A 772 -27.18 0.01 31.53
N ALA A 773 -27.44 0.00 32.84
CA ALA A 773 -27.66 -1.21 33.64
C ALA A 773 -29.04 -1.87 33.41
N ALA A 774 -30.06 -1.10 33.02
CA ALA A 774 -31.42 -1.58 32.73
C ALA A 774 -31.58 -2.23 31.34
N ALA A 775 -30.55 -2.18 30.48
CA ALA A 775 -30.55 -2.73 29.12
C ALA A 775 -30.18 -4.22 29.05
N ARG A 776 -30.64 -5.06 30.01
CA ARG A 776 -30.43 -6.51 29.94
C ARG A 776 -31.38 -7.17 28.92
N PRO A 777 -30.89 -8.07 28.05
CA PRO A 777 -31.73 -8.84 27.16
C PRO A 777 -32.51 -9.91 27.98
N GLY A 778 -33.82 -9.77 28.01
CA GLY A 778 -34.67 -10.79 28.64
C GLY A 778 -36.00 -10.26 29.13
N GLY A 779 -37.08 -10.39 28.29
CA GLY A 779 -38.45 -10.23 28.67
C GLY A 779 -39.22 -9.17 27.88
N ARG A 780 -40.12 -9.60 26.96
CA ARG A 780 -40.97 -8.87 26.03
C ARG A 780 -40.20 -7.98 25.03
N ALA A 781 -40.57 -7.99 23.74
CA ALA A 781 -39.97 -7.28 22.63
C ALA A 781 -39.74 -5.78 22.94
N GLN A 782 -38.64 -5.47 23.63
CA GLN A 782 -38.14 -4.10 23.77
C GLN A 782 -37.32 -3.76 22.50
N ALA A 783 -37.45 -2.52 22.01
CA ALA A 783 -36.70 -2.00 20.89
C ALA A 783 -35.20 -2.29 21.05
N PRO A 784 -34.52 -2.75 19.99
CA PRO A 784 -33.07 -2.96 20.04
C PRO A 784 -32.32 -1.70 20.54
N THR A 785 -31.38 -1.88 21.44
CA THR A 785 -30.68 -0.75 22.09
C THR A 785 -29.29 -0.61 21.50
N VAL A 786 -28.91 0.61 21.09
CA VAL A 786 -27.59 0.95 20.56
C VAL A 786 -26.93 2.05 21.40
N VAL A 787 -25.62 2.00 21.55
CA VAL A 787 -24.82 3.05 22.19
C VAL A 787 -24.32 4.01 21.12
N LEU A 788 -24.76 5.28 21.15
CA LEU A 788 -24.19 6.29 20.26
C LEU A 788 -22.91 6.85 20.88
N TRP A 789 -21.80 6.74 20.11
CA TRP A 789 -20.48 7.23 20.51
C TRP A 789 -20.37 8.75 20.33
N PRO A 790 -20.22 9.53 21.41
CA PRO A 790 -20.11 10.98 21.30
C PRO A 790 -18.63 11.36 21.12
N ASP A 791 -18.09 11.20 19.90
CA ASP A 791 -16.73 11.61 19.59
C ASP A 791 -16.50 13.09 19.84
N THR A 792 -15.23 13.50 19.89
CA THR A 792 -14.83 14.87 20.23
C THR A 792 -15.38 15.91 19.23
N PHE A 793 -15.35 15.59 17.92
CA PHE A 793 -15.78 16.51 16.87
C PHE A 793 -17.30 16.65 16.86
N THR A 794 -18.04 15.55 16.87
CA THR A 794 -19.51 15.55 17.00
C THR A 794 -19.95 16.24 18.29
N ASN A 795 -19.25 16.02 19.40
CA ASN A 795 -19.68 16.56 20.70
C ASN A 795 -19.49 18.08 20.81
N TYR A 796 -18.36 18.63 20.32
CA TYR A 796 -17.97 20.00 20.61
C TYR A 796 -17.96 20.95 19.39
N LEU A 797 -17.89 20.41 18.16
CA LEU A 797 -17.79 21.22 16.94
C LEU A 797 -19.00 21.03 16.02
N SER A 798 -19.58 19.82 15.93
CA SER A 798 -20.70 19.50 15.03
C SER A 798 -21.83 18.75 15.75
N PRO A 799 -22.46 19.33 16.82
CA PRO A 799 -23.51 18.63 17.59
C PRO A 799 -24.78 18.32 16.77
N SER A 800 -25.01 19.00 15.64
CA SER A 800 -26.08 18.71 14.69
C SER A 800 -26.01 17.27 14.19
N VAL A 801 -24.82 16.76 13.85
CA VAL A 801 -24.61 15.39 13.41
C VAL A 801 -25.11 14.39 14.45
N GLY A 802 -24.75 14.55 15.72
CA GLY A 802 -25.19 13.68 16.80
C GLY A 802 -26.69 13.75 17.06
N ARG A 803 -27.29 14.95 16.98
CA ARG A 803 -28.77 15.15 17.10
C ARG A 803 -29.52 14.46 15.97
N SER A 804 -29.06 14.63 14.75
CA SER A 804 -29.62 14.00 13.55
C SER A 804 -29.51 12.48 13.59
N ALA A 805 -28.36 11.95 14.02
CA ALA A 805 -28.18 10.51 14.17
C ALA A 805 -29.16 9.92 15.22
N VAL A 806 -29.38 10.61 16.36
CA VAL A 806 -30.39 10.20 17.34
C VAL A 806 -31.76 10.16 16.70
N ALA A 807 -32.15 11.22 15.96
CA ALA A 807 -33.49 11.27 15.32
C ALA A 807 -33.71 10.12 14.34
N VAL A 808 -32.72 9.82 13.49
CA VAL A 808 -32.82 8.72 12.51
C VAL A 808 -32.84 7.36 13.18
N LEU A 809 -31.95 7.09 14.15
CA LEU A 809 -31.92 5.81 14.87
C LEU A 809 -33.21 5.54 15.63
N GLU A 810 -33.79 6.56 16.28
CA GLU A 810 -35.09 6.43 16.97
C GLU A 810 -36.25 6.27 15.99
N ALA A 811 -36.24 6.97 14.84
CA ALA A 811 -37.25 6.79 13.77
C ALA A 811 -37.15 5.37 13.16
N ALA A 812 -35.95 4.77 13.17
CA ALA A 812 -35.76 3.38 12.80
C ALA A 812 -36.19 2.35 13.88
N GLY A 813 -36.78 2.81 14.98
CA GLY A 813 -37.23 1.96 16.08
C GLY A 813 -36.14 1.52 17.06
N LEU A 814 -34.93 2.11 17.00
CA LEU A 814 -33.86 1.80 17.89
C LEU A 814 -33.90 2.66 19.16
N ARG A 815 -33.57 2.08 20.29
CA ARG A 815 -33.38 2.83 21.54
C ARG A 815 -31.93 3.32 21.62
N VAL A 816 -31.73 4.63 21.61
CA VAL A 816 -30.39 5.22 21.73
C VAL A 816 -30.00 5.45 23.18
N VAL A 817 -28.77 5.10 23.54
CA VAL A 817 -28.15 5.47 24.81
C VAL A 817 -26.79 6.14 24.56
N VAL A 818 -26.40 7.07 25.42
CA VAL A 818 -25.11 7.79 25.31
C VAL A 818 -24.32 7.58 26.59
N PRO A 819 -23.00 7.33 26.54
CA PRO A 819 -22.16 7.15 27.73
C PRO A 819 -22.33 8.30 28.73
N PRO A 820 -22.47 8.00 30.05
CA PRO A 820 -22.77 9.01 31.08
C PRO A 820 -21.58 9.93 31.38
N LYS A 821 -20.36 9.44 31.10
CA LYS A 821 -19.10 10.18 31.31
C LYS A 821 -18.41 10.39 29.94
N PRO A 822 -17.53 11.40 29.84
CA PRO A 822 -16.79 11.61 28.60
C PRO A 822 -15.91 10.43 28.23
N VAL A 823 -16.01 10.02 26.98
CA VAL A 823 -15.19 8.98 26.32
C VAL A 823 -14.37 9.60 25.20
N CYS A 824 -13.26 8.98 24.82
CA CYS A 824 -12.44 9.41 23.69
C CYS A 824 -11.67 8.21 23.12
N CYS A 825 -11.53 8.14 21.80
CA CYS A 825 -10.77 7.09 21.09
C CYS A 825 -9.25 7.21 21.26
N GLY A 826 -8.73 8.38 21.70
CA GLY A 826 -7.30 8.59 21.88
C GLY A 826 -6.52 9.00 20.62
N LEU A 827 -7.16 9.05 19.45
CA LEU A 827 -6.51 9.22 18.14
C LEU A 827 -5.63 10.47 18.03
N THR A 828 -6.01 11.61 18.62
CA THR A 828 -5.20 12.83 18.56
C THR A 828 -3.85 12.70 19.26
N TRP A 829 -3.77 11.88 20.31
CA TRP A 829 -2.50 11.55 20.97
C TRP A 829 -1.73 10.48 20.20
N VAL A 830 -2.42 9.49 19.60
CA VAL A 830 -1.80 8.49 18.73
C VAL A 830 -1.12 9.18 17.54
N SER A 831 -1.84 10.03 16.80
CA SER A 831 -1.31 10.70 15.59
C SER A 831 -0.09 11.59 15.87
N THR A 832 0.08 12.07 17.09
CA THR A 832 1.22 12.87 17.55
C THR A 832 2.26 12.09 18.34
N GLY A 833 2.16 10.74 18.42
CA GLY A 833 3.10 9.87 19.11
C GLY A 833 3.13 10.06 20.65
N GLN A 834 2.01 10.45 21.27
CA GLN A 834 1.89 10.60 22.73
C GLN A 834 1.20 9.34 23.30
N LEU A 835 1.82 8.17 23.09
CA LEU A 835 1.19 6.85 23.25
C LEU A 835 0.81 6.54 24.72
N ASP A 836 1.60 6.94 25.70
CA ASP A 836 1.27 6.76 27.13
C ASP A 836 -0.04 7.48 27.50
N ARG A 837 -0.19 8.70 26.95
CA ARG A 837 -1.42 9.47 27.17
C ARG A 837 -2.61 8.82 26.47
N ALA A 838 -2.42 8.39 25.24
CA ALA A 838 -3.43 7.65 24.47
C ALA A 838 -3.91 6.42 25.25
N ARG A 839 -2.97 5.58 25.73
CA ARG A 839 -3.23 4.37 26.52
C ARG A 839 -4.04 4.69 27.79
N SER A 840 -3.64 5.74 28.52
CA SER A 840 -4.35 6.17 29.74
C SER A 840 -5.79 6.62 29.45
N VAL A 841 -6.02 7.30 28.32
CA VAL A 841 -7.36 7.74 27.87
C VAL A 841 -8.20 6.54 27.44
N MET A 842 -7.63 5.62 26.69
CA MET A 842 -8.29 4.39 26.19
C MET A 842 -8.73 3.49 27.36
N ARG A 843 -7.87 3.23 28.35
CA ARG A 843 -8.23 2.46 29.56
C ARG A 843 -9.42 3.07 30.31
N ARG A 844 -9.40 4.40 30.49
CA ARG A 844 -10.53 5.11 31.12
C ARG A 844 -11.82 5.00 30.30
N THR A 845 -11.71 5.05 28.98
CA THR A 845 -12.84 4.86 28.08
C THR A 845 -13.44 3.47 28.24
N LEU A 846 -12.61 2.43 28.32
CA LEU A 846 -13.04 1.04 28.54
C LEU A 846 -13.76 0.87 29.87
N ASP A 847 -13.33 1.57 30.95
CA ASP A 847 -14.03 1.55 32.23
C ASP A 847 -15.42 2.18 32.14
N VAL A 848 -15.56 3.28 31.40
CA VAL A 848 -16.86 3.93 31.16
C VAL A 848 -17.79 3.06 30.34
N MET A 849 -17.25 2.35 29.33
CA MET A 849 -18.00 1.52 28.40
C MET A 849 -18.32 0.12 28.96
N ALA A 850 -17.67 -0.29 30.06
CA ALA A 850 -17.83 -1.64 30.61
C ALA A 850 -19.30 -2.11 30.75
N PRO A 851 -20.23 -1.31 31.33
CA PRO A 851 -21.62 -1.76 31.46
C PRO A 851 -22.33 -2.03 30.12
N ALA A 852 -22.02 -1.24 29.10
CA ALA A 852 -22.57 -1.41 27.74
C ALA A 852 -22.01 -2.66 27.06
N LEU A 853 -20.69 -2.88 27.21
CA LEU A 853 -19.99 -4.05 26.66
C LEU A 853 -20.43 -5.35 27.36
N ASP A 854 -20.64 -5.30 28.68
CA ASP A 854 -21.11 -6.45 29.43
C ASP A 854 -22.57 -6.81 29.09
N ALA A 855 -23.35 -5.82 28.64
CA ALA A 855 -24.70 -6.01 28.08
C ALA A 855 -24.71 -6.40 26.60
N GLY A 856 -23.57 -6.51 25.93
CA GLY A 856 -23.46 -6.86 24.49
C GLY A 856 -24.05 -5.81 23.56
N LEU A 857 -24.05 -4.51 23.95
CA LEU A 857 -24.66 -3.47 23.13
C LEU A 857 -23.73 -3.04 22.01
N PRO A 858 -24.27 -2.89 20.76
CA PRO A 858 -23.50 -2.32 19.64
C PRO A 858 -23.19 -0.85 19.87
N VAL A 859 -22.02 -0.40 19.41
CA VAL A 859 -21.52 0.96 19.58
C VAL A 859 -21.44 1.65 18.21
N VAL A 860 -22.30 2.65 18.01
CA VAL A 860 -22.43 3.37 16.74
C VAL A 860 -21.50 4.57 16.70
N GLY A 861 -20.53 4.56 15.80
CA GLY A 861 -19.62 5.67 15.52
C GLY A 861 -20.13 6.56 14.39
N LEU A 862 -19.96 7.89 14.52
CA LEU A 862 -20.33 8.89 13.53
C LEU A 862 -19.12 9.47 12.80
N GLU A 863 -18.01 9.62 13.50
CA GLU A 863 -16.75 10.09 12.93
C GLU A 863 -15.89 8.88 12.52
N PRO A 864 -15.67 8.64 11.20
CA PRO A 864 -14.99 7.44 10.73
C PRO A 864 -13.58 7.25 11.30
N SER A 865 -12.84 8.34 11.53
CA SER A 865 -11.50 8.29 12.10
C SER A 865 -11.50 7.79 13.55
N CYS A 866 -12.45 8.23 14.37
CA CYS A 866 -12.62 7.76 15.73
C CYS A 866 -13.10 6.30 15.78
N THR A 867 -14.04 5.93 14.90
CA THR A 867 -14.59 4.57 14.78
C THR A 867 -13.50 3.57 14.39
N ALA A 868 -12.66 3.93 13.41
CA ALA A 868 -11.51 3.12 13.01
C ALA A 868 -10.47 2.96 14.14
N ALA A 869 -10.18 4.05 14.87
CA ALA A 869 -9.26 4.00 16.01
C ALA A 869 -9.73 3.07 17.14
N LEU A 870 -11.04 3.01 17.40
CA LEU A 870 -11.60 2.07 18.38
C LEU A 870 -11.50 0.62 17.91
N ARG A 871 -11.61 0.39 16.59
CA ARG A 871 -11.54 -0.96 16.00
C ARG A 871 -10.11 -1.50 15.91
N THR A 872 -9.11 -0.64 15.68
CA THR A 872 -7.73 -1.06 15.41
C THR A 872 -6.72 -0.49 16.40
N ASP A 873 -6.56 0.83 16.49
CA ASP A 873 -5.48 1.42 17.30
C ASP A 873 -5.63 1.12 18.81
N LEU A 874 -6.85 1.08 19.32
CA LEU A 874 -7.10 0.82 20.74
C LEU A 874 -6.66 -0.59 21.18
N PRO A 875 -7.10 -1.70 20.54
CA PRO A 875 -6.65 -3.04 20.93
C PRO A 875 -5.16 -3.25 20.62
N GLU A 876 -4.63 -2.69 19.51
CA GLU A 876 -3.22 -2.84 19.15
C GLU A 876 -2.28 -2.09 20.13
N LEU A 877 -2.67 -0.90 20.61
CA LEU A 877 -1.86 -0.12 21.56
C LEU A 877 -1.91 -0.69 22.99
N LEU A 878 -3.03 -1.25 23.40
CA LEU A 878 -3.12 -1.92 24.70
C LEU A 878 -2.39 -3.26 24.70
N GLY A 879 -2.45 -3.98 23.57
CA GLY A 879 -1.77 -5.26 23.43
C GLY A 879 -2.38 -6.39 24.27
N PRO A 880 -1.98 -7.64 24.06
CA PRO A 880 -2.56 -8.81 24.74
C PRO A 880 -2.20 -8.90 26.23
N ALA A 881 -1.13 -8.26 26.64
CA ALA A 881 -0.68 -8.27 28.05
C ALA A 881 -1.40 -7.25 28.95
N ASP A 882 -2.19 -6.32 28.36
CA ASP A 882 -2.92 -5.31 29.12
C ASP A 882 -4.06 -5.95 29.93
N PRO A 883 -4.26 -5.60 31.21
CA PRO A 883 -5.39 -6.11 32.00
C PRO A 883 -6.78 -5.88 31.37
N GLN A 884 -6.90 -4.91 30.48
CA GLN A 884 -8.15 -4.61 29.77
C GLN A 884 -8.19 -5.12 28.33
N ALA A 885 -7.22 -5.93 27.87
CA ALA A 885 -7.14 -6.43 26.50
C ALA A 885 -8.43 -7.10 26.02
N ALA A 886 -9.02 -7.99 26.84
CA ALA A 886 -10.29 -8.65 26.51
C ALA A 886 -11.46 -7.67 26.35
N ARG A 887 -11.49 -6.58 27.14
CA ARG A 887 -12.50 -5.53 26.99
C ARG A 887 -12.25 -4.66 25.77
N ALA A 888 -10.99 -4.41 25.44
CA ALA A 888 -10.58 -3.72 24.22
C ALA A 888 -11.03 -4.47 22.96
N ALA A 889 -10.82 -5.78 22.93
CA ALA A 889 -11.29 -6.64 21.84
C ALA A 889 -12.83 -6.59 21.71
N ARG A 890 -13.57 -6.73 22.82
CA ARG A 890 -15.03 -6.61 22.81
C ARG A 890 -15.52 -5.25 22.30
N LEU A 891 -14.85 -4.14 22.65
CA LEU A 891 -15.20 -2.83 22.13
C LEU A 891 -14.93 -2.75 20.62
N ALA A 892 -13.80 -3.26 20.14
CA ALA A 892 -13.44 -3.28 18.73
C ALA A 892 -14.48 -4.07 17.88
N ASP A 893 -14.97 -5.20 18.42
CA ASP A 893 -16.01 -6.03 17.78
C ASP A 893 -17.40 -5.36 17.83
N ALA A 894 -17.71 -4.64 18.90
CA ALA A 894 -19.01 -3.97 19.09
C ALA A 894 -19.14 -2.67 18.27
N VAL A 895 -18.02 -2.08 17.83
CA VAL A 895 -18.03 -0.79 17.11
C VAL A 895 -18.47 -0.99 15.65
N THR A 896 -19.48 -0.20 15.23
CA THR A 896 -20.05 -0.22 13.88
C THR A 896 -20.27 1.19 13.34
N THR A 897 -20.42 1.33 12.01
CA THR A 897 -20.80 2.61 11.40
C THR A 897 -22.28 2.88 11.57
N PHE A 898 -22.71 4.11 11.32
CA PHE A 898 -24.11 4.51 11.39
C PHE A 898 -25.00 3.73 10.42
N ALA A 899 -24.55 3.55 9.17
CA ALA A 899 -25.29 2.82 8.17
C ALA A 899 -25.35 1.31 8.47
N GLN A 900 -24.23 0.72 8.89
CA GLN A 900 -24.19 -0.70 9.26
C GLN A 900 -25.08 -0.99 10.47
N ALA A 901 -25.13 -0.09 11.47
CA ALA A 901 -26.01 -0.24 12.61
C ALA A 901 -27.50 -0.25 12.21
N LEU A 902 -27.89 0.56 11.23
CA LEU A 902 -29.26 0.56 10.69
C LEU A 902 -29.57 -0.75 9.95
N GLU A 903 -28.64 -1.27 9.15
CA GLU A 903 -28.83 -2.56 8.46
C GLU A 903 -28.93 -3.73 9.43
N ASP A 904 -28.04 -3.80 10.43
CA ASP A 904 -27.97 -4.95 11.36
C ASP A 904 -29.12 -4.97 12.38
N HIS A 905 -29.59 -3.80 12.81
CA HIS A 905 -30.52 -3.70 13.95
C HIS A 905 -31.89 -3.12 13.59
N ALA A 906 -32.08 -2.61 12.38
CA ALA A 906 -33.33 -2.11 11.84
C ALA A 906 -33.50 -2.46 10.34
N PRO A 907 -33.35 -3.75 9.92
CA PRO A 907 -33.32 -4.15 8.51
C PRO A 907 -34.59 -3.78 7.74
N ASP A 908 -35.71 -3.77 8.40
CA ASP A 908 -37.03 -3.47 7.78
C ASP A 908 -37.28 -1.96 7.65
N TRP A 909 -36.51 -1.12 8.31
CA TRP A 909 -36.66 0.33 8.23
C TRP A 909 -36.35 0.86 6.84
N GLN A 910 -37.24 1.70 6.32
CA GLN A 910 -37.05 2.37 5.03
C GLN A 910 -36.59 3.81 5.28
N PRO A 911 -35.46 4.22 4.74
CA PRO A 911 -35.00 5.61 4.84
C PRO A 911 -35.97 6.52 4.05
N PRO A 912 -36.17 7.77 4.49
CA PRO A 912 -36.89 8.75 3.72
C PRO A 912 -36.22 8.98 2.36
N LYS A 913 -37.03 9.00 1.28
CA LYS A 913 -36.51 9.14 -0.10
C LYS A 913 -36.19 10.59 -0.46
N ALA A 914 -35.16 10.75 -1.29
CA ALA A 914 -34.60 12.02 -1.74
C ALA A 914 -34.82 12.32 -3.23
N ASP A 915 -35.85 11.69 -3.88
CA ASP A 915 -36.25 11.94 -5.28
C ASP A 915 -35.07 11.93 -6.29
N ASP A 916 -34.25 10.86 -6.24
CA ASP A 916 -33.06 10.64 -7.09
C ASP A 916 -32.07 11.82 -7.10
N ARG A 917 -31.81 12.38 -5.94
CA ARG A 917 -30.92 13.52 -5.77
C ARG A 917 -29.46 13.13 -6.01
N PRO A 918 -28.75 13.80 -6.95
CA PRO A 918 -27.34 13.54 -7.15
C PRO A 918 -26.51 13.92 -5.93
N VAL A 919 -25.51 13.10 -5.61
CA VAL A 919 -24.57 13.34 -4.53
C VAL A 919 -23.14 13.49 -5.07
N VAL A 920 -22.35 14.33 -4.41
CA VAL A 920 -20.92 14.49 -4.62
C VAL A 920 -20.25 14.63 -3.25
N GLY A 921 -18.97 14.33 -3.16
CA GLY A 921 -18.24 14.49 -1.89
C GLY A 921 -17.19 13.41 -1.70
N GLN A 922 -16.95 13.00 -0.45
CA GLN A 922 -15.80 12.17 -0.08
C GLN A 922 -16.19 10.96 0.75
N THR A 923 -15.79 9.76 0.31
CA THR A 923 -15.65 8.60 1.23
C THR A 923 -14.43 8.83 2.12
N HIS A 924 -14.64 8.82 3.44
CA HIS A 924 -13.54 9.11 4.38
C HIS A 924 -12.46 8.02 4.30
N CYS A 925 -11.17 8.44 4.29
CA CYS A 925 -10.04 7.52 4.13
C CYS A 925 -10.00 6.38 5.16
N HIS A 926 -10.28 6.65 6.45
CA HIS A 926 -10.36 5.60 7.47
C HIS A 926 -11.59 4.68 7.29
N GLN A 927 -12.67 5.18 6.72
CA GLN A 927 -13.81 4.35 6.36
C GLN A 927 -13.41 3.37 5.27
N HIS A 928 -12.83 3.84 4.17
CA HIS A 928 -12.29 2.99 3.12
C HIS A 928 -11.28 1.96 3.66
N ALA A 929 -10.31 2.40 4.48
CA ALA A 929 -9.18 1.58 4.89
C ALA A 929 -9.51 0.54 5.98
N VAL A 930 -10.51 0.78 6.85
CA VAL A 930 -10.72 -0.01 8.07
C VAL A 930 -12.17 -0.50 8.21
N LEU A 931 -13.14 0.34 7.89
CA LEU A 931 -14.54 0.08 8.22
C LEU A 931 -15.31 -0.55 7.04
N GLY A 932 -14.95 -0.20 5.80
CA GLY A 932 -15.73 -0.46 4.60
C GLY A 932 -16.88 0.57 4.42
N ASP A 933 -17.35 0.76 3.20
CA ASP A 933 -18.40 1.73 2.85
C ASP A 933 -19.62 1.08 2.17
N ALA A 934 -19.68 -0.24 2.15
CA ALA A 934 -20.75 -0.96 1.45
C ALA A 934 -22.14 -0.68 2.04
N ALA A 935 -22.25 -0.61 3.37
CA ALA A 935 -23.52 -0.30 4.05
C ALA A 935 -23.99 1.14 3.75
N GLU A 936 -23.05 2.09 3.74
CA GLU A 936 -23.32 3.49 3.38
C GLU A 936 -23.79 3.63 1.93
N ARG A 937 -23.19 2.91 0.99
CA ARG A 937 -23.64 2.89 -0.43
C ARG A 937 -25.05 2.35 -0.56
N ARG A 938 -25.35 1.20 0.09
CA ARG A 938 -26.69 0.62 0.09
C ARG A 938 -27.72 1.55 0.73
N LEU A 939 -27.37 2.17 1.86
CA LEU A 939 -28.26 3.12 2.55
C LEU A 939 -28.53 4.35 1.69
N ARG A 940 -27.51 4.94 1.03
CA ARG A 940 -27.67 6.04 0.08
C ARG A 940 -28.58 5.66 -1.08
N ALA A 941 -28.34 4.50 -1.70
CA ALA A 941 -29.16 4.01 -2.80
C ALA A 941 -30.63 3.83 -2.39
N ARG A 942 -30.89 3.23 -1.20
CA ARG A 942 -32.24 3.08 -0.63
C ARG A 942 -32.90 4.44 -0.35
N ALA A 943 -32.10 5.46 0.01
CA ALA A 943 -32.58 6.82 0.26
C ALA A 943 -32.79 7.65 -1.03
N GLY A 944 -32.51 7.11 -2.23
CA GLY A 944 -32.61 7.85 -3.50
C GLY A 944 -31.51 8.91 -3.66
N LEU A 945 -30.34 8.70 -3.04
CA LEU A 945 -29.14 9.52 -3.17
C LEU A 945 -28.23 8.84 -4.22
N THR A 946 -28.18 9.40 -5.43
CA THR A 946 -27.53 8.79 -6.60
C THR A 946 -26.13 9.38 -6.85
N GLY A 947 -25.20 8.55 -7.28
CA GLY A 947 -23.82 8.93 -7.60
C GLY A 947 -22.79 8.35 -6.65
N GLU A 948 -21.53 8.43 -7.08
CA GLU A 948 -20.37 7.93 -6.35
C GLU A 948 -19.66 9.06 -5.62
N LEU A 949 -19.18 8.79 -4.41
CA LEU A 949 -18.30 9.72 -3.69
C LEU A 949 -16.86 9.50 -4.13
N SER A 950 -16.07 10.58 -4.15
CA SER A 950 -14.66 10.53 -4.48
C SER A 950 -13.89 9.63 -3.50
N GLY A 951 -12.94 8.86 -4.04
CA GLY A 951 -11.89 8.21 -3.27
C GLY A 951 -10.78 9.19 -2.85
N GLY A 952 -9.57 8.67 -2.63
CA GLY A 952 -8.43 9.50 -2.24
C GLY A 952 -8.48 10.01 -0.80
N CYS A 953 -7.79 11.10 -0.55
CA CYS A 953 -7.77 11.76 0.76
C CYS A 953 -8.13 13.24 0.62
N CYS A 954 -8.96 13.76 1.52
CA CYS A 954 -9.27 15.20 1.54
C CYS A 954 -8.06 16.11 1.86
N GLY A 955 -6.94 15.53 2.30
CA GLY A 955 -5.72 16.25 2.61
C GLY A 955 -5.68 16.89 4.01
N LEU A 956 -6.81 17.10 4.70
CA LEU A 956 -6.81 17.70 6.03
C LEU A 956 -6.36 16.71 7.12
N ALA A 957 -6.87 15.49 7.08
CA ALA A 957 -6.44 14.36 7.91
C ALA A 957 -6.19 14.70 9.39
N GLY A 958 -7.19 15.19 10.09
CA GLY A 958 -7.10 15.58 11.50
C GLY A 958 -6.20 16.81 11.72
N ASN A 959 -5.07 16.63 12.39
CA ASN A 959 -4.11 17.71 12.65
C ASN A 959 -3.23 18.06 11.44
N PHE A 960 -2.97 17.12 10.54
CA PHE A 960 -1.98 17.25 9.47
C PHE A 960 -2.13 18.53 8.64
N GLY A 961 -3.29 18.76 8.04
CA GLY A 961 -3.52 19.92 7.17
C GLY A 961 -3.66 21.26 7.91
N PHE A 962 -3.72 21.24 9.25
CA PHE A 962 -3.65 22.42 10.09
C PHE A 962 -2.23 22.77 10.52
N GLU A 963 -1.28 21.84 10.46
CA GLU A 963 0.10 22.09 10.89
C GLU A 963 0.83 23.03 9.94
N GLN A 964 1.64 23.90 10.52
CA GLN A 964 2.46 24.83 9.77
C GLN A 964 3.41 24.07 8.84
N GLY A 965 3.46 24.45 7.55
CA GLY A 965 4.27 23.81 6.51
C GLY A 965 3.59 22.66 5.78
N HIS A 966 2.37 22.23 6.17
CA HIS A 966 1.65 21.13 5.52
C HIS A 966 0.51 21.59 4.60
N TYR A 967 0.21 22.90 4.56
CA TYR A 967 -0.94 23.44 3.84
C TYR A 967 -0.93 23.09 2.35
N ASP A 968 0.19 23.31 1.64
CA ASP A 968 0.30 23.07 0.20
C ASP A 968 0.09 21.59 -0.14
N VAL A 969 0.67 20.67 0.64
CA VAL A 969 0.47 19.23 0.47
C VAL A 969 -0.99 18.84 0.75
N SER A 970 -1.60 19.47 1.76
CA SER A 970 -3.02 19.26 2.09
C SER A 970 -3.93 19.70 0.95
N VAL A 971 -3.65 20.82 0.32
CA VAL A 971 -4.39 21.34 -0.85
C VAL A 971 -4.17 20.43 -2.05
N ALA A 972 -2.93 20.05 -2.35
CA ALA A 972 -2.61 19.16 -3.47
C ALA A 972 -3.34 17.81 -3.36
N CYS A 973 -3.42 17.23 -2.16
CA CYS A 973 -4.20 16.01 -1.95
C CYS A 973 -5.71 16.18 -2.22
N ALA A 974 -6.27 17.34 -1.87
CA ALA A 974 -7.69 17.63 -2.12
C ALA A 974 -7.96 17.89 -3.61
N GLU A 975 -7.02 18.50 -4.33
CA GLU A 975 -7.10 18.79 -5.77
C GLU A 975 -6.99 17.52 -6.63
N GLU A 976 -6.58 16.41 -6.08
CA GLU A 976 -6.44 15.16 -6.84
C GLU A 976 -7.79 14.61 -7.33
N GLN A 977 -8.81 14.59 -6.49
CA GLN A 977 -10.14 14.08 -6.81
C GLN A 977 -11.27 14.92 -6.22
N LEU A 978 -11.19 15.27 -4.93
CA LEU A 978 -12.29 15.85 -4.18
C LEU A 978 -12.74 17.22 -4.72
N LEU A 979 -11.82 18.16 -4.81
CA LEU A 979 -12.16 19.52 -5.25
C LEU A 979 -12.58 19.58 -6.72
N PRO A 980 -11.92 18.88 -7.67
CA PRO A 980 -12.38 18.80 -9.05
C PRO A 980 -13.79 18.21 -9.17
N SER A 981 -14.09 17.12 -8.45
CA SER A 981 -15.41 16.48 -8.50
C SER A 981 -16.52 17.41 -7.97
N VAL A 982 -16.25 18.13 -6.88
CA VAL A 982 -17.23 19.07 -6.28
C VAL A 982 -17.44 20.32 -7.15
N ARG A 983 -16.39 20.80 -7.82
CA ARG A 983 -16.50 21.95 -8.77
C ARG A 983 -17.23 21.59 -10.04
N ALA A 984 -17.07 20.34 -10.53
CA ALA A 984 -17.75 19.86 -11.74
C ALA A 984 -19.21 19.45 -11.49
N ALA A 985 -19.61 19.26 -10.23
CA ALA A 985 -20.95 18.83 -9.88
C ALA A 985 -21.98 19.95 -10.04
N ASP A 986 -23.24 19.54 -10.29
CA ASP A 986 -24.39 20.46 -10.26
C ASP A 986 -24.42 21.23 -8.94
N PRO A 987 -24.62 22.56 -8.96
CA PRO A 987 -24.77 23.37 -7.74
C PRO A 987 -25.88 22.84 -6.80
N ALA A 988 -26.92 22.17 -7.32
CA ALA A 988 -28.00 21.57 -6.55
C ALA A 988 -27.64 20.19 -5.97
N ALA A 989 -26.52 19.59 -6.37
CA ALA A 989 -26.10 18.29 -5.85
C ALA A 989 -25.85 18.36 -4.34
N GLU A 990 -26.25 17.29 -3.63
CA GLU A 990 -25.97 17.15 -2.20
C GLU A 990 -24.48 16.87 -1.97
N VAL A 991 -23.83 17.67 -1.13
CA VAL A 991 -22.41 17.45 -0.80
C VAL A 991 -22.34 16.62 0.49
N LEU A 992 -21.86 15.37 0.37
CA LEU A 992 -21.78 14.40 1.47
C LEU A 992 -20.33 14.17 1.90
N ALA A 993 -20.09 14.22 3.21
CA ALA A 993 -18.84 13.78 3.84
C ALA A 993 -19.09 13.45 5.32
N ASP A 994 -18.92 12.21 5.73
CA ASP A 994 -19.17 11.82 7.13
C ASP A 994 -18.03 12.26 8.06
N GLY A 995 -16.80 12.39 7.57
CA GLY A 995 -15.67 12.85 8.37
C GLY A 995 -15.64 14.37 8.58
N PHE A 996 -15.38 14.79 9.81
CA PHE A 996 -15.21 16.22 10.15
C PHE A 996 -14.11 16.89 9.31
N SER A 997 -12.96 16.22 9.12
CA SER A 997 -11.87 16.74 8.31
C SER A 997 -12.29 17.02 6.86
N CYS A 998 -13.05 16.11 6.24
CA CYS A 998 -13.52 16.29 4.87
C CYS A 998 -14.51 17.45 4.75
N ARG A 999 -15.45 17.60 5.71
CA ARG A 999 -16.38 18.74 5.75
C ARG A 999 -15.65 20.07 5.88
N THR A 1000 -14.70 20.14 6.81
CA THR A 1000 -13.88 21.36 7.02
C THR A 1000 -13.04 21.71 5.79
N GLN A 1001 -12.45 20.72 5.13
CA GLN A 1001 -11.66 20.93 3.91
C GLN A 1001 -12.51 21.52 2.78
N LEU A 1002 -13.71 20.97 2.56
CA LEU A 1002 -14.66 21.45 1.55
C LEU A 1002 -15.15 22.87 1.86
N GLU A 1003 -15.45 23.16 3.11
CA GLU A 1003 -15.87 24.50 3.53
C GLU A 1003 -14.77 25.55 3.30
N GLN A 1004 -13.52 25.25 3.72
CA GLN A 1004 -12.40 26.19 3.62
C GLN A 1004 -11.87 26.37 2.19
N LEU A 1005 -11.86 25.33 1.35
CA LEU A 1005 -11.26 25.39 0.02
C LEU A 1005 -12.27 25.53 -1.13
N ALA A 1006 -13.49 25.03 -0.98
CA ALA A 1006 -14.51 25.07 -2.01
C ALA A 1006 -15.68 26.02 -1.66
N GLY A 1007 -15.74 26.58 -0.44
CA GLY A 1007 -16.89 27.35 0.03
C GLY A 1007 -18.21 26.56 0.04
N ARG A 1008 -18.15 25.21 -0.02
CA ARG A 1008 -19.31 24.30 -0.07
C ARG A 1008 -19.50 23.63 1.28
N ARG A 1009 -20.65 23.83 1.88
CA ARG A 1009 -21.01 23.12 3.12
C ARG A 1009 -21.36 21.66 2.81
N ALA A 1010 -20.53 20.73 3.30
CA ALA A 1010 -20.83 19.32 3.25
C ALA A 1010 -21.58 18.85 4.49
N ARG A 1011 -22.43 17.84 4.33
CA ARG A 1011 -23.26 17.28 5.40
C ARG A 1011 -22.92 15.82 5.67
N HIS A 1012 -23.14 15.39 6.90
CA HIS A 1012 -23.10 13.97 7.28
C HIS A 1012 -24.38 13.27 6.77
N LEU A 1013 -24.31 11.97 6.38
CA LEU A 1013 -25.45 11.22 5.90
C LEU A 1013 -26.64 11.26 6.89
N ALA A 1014 -26.36 11.18 8.19
CA ALA A 1014 -27.39 11.31 9.22
C ALA A 1014 -28.16 12.64 9.18
N GLU A 1015 -27.51 13.78 8.82
CA GLU A 1015 -28.16 15.08 8.71
C GLU A 1015 -29.10 15.13 7.50
N VAL A 1016 -28.65 14.53 6.38
CA VAL A 1016 -29.47 14.47 5.15
C VAL A 1016 -30.72 13.61 5.34
N LEU A 1017 -30.60 12.48 6.06
CA LEU A 1017 -31.74 11.62 6.36
C LEU A 1017 -32.70 12.24 7.40
N ALA A 1018 -32.13 12.86 8.45
CA ALA A 1018 -32.93 13.47 9.53
C ALA A 1018 -33.83 14.62 9.05
N GLU A 1019 -33.35 15.43 8.11
CA GLU A 1019 -34.11 16.57 7.54
C GLU A 1019 -35.42 16.12 6.82
N ARG A 1020 -35.49 14.87 6.40
CA ARG A 1020 -36.59 14.26 5.64
C ARG A 1020 -37.45 13.33 6.48
N LEU A 1021 -37.16 13.22 7.77
CA LEU A 1021 -38.04 12.46 8.65
C LEU A 1021 -39.41 13.16 8.78
N PRO A 1022 -40.53 12.43 8.85
CA PRO A 1022 -41.85 13.01 8.97
C PRO A 1022 -42.06 13.80 10.26
#